data_e25acb83550b508f4f392f48b8ff862f
#
_entry.id   e25acb83550b508f4f392f48b8ff862f
#
_cell.length_a   1.000
_cell.length_b   1.000
_cell.length_c   1.000
_cell.angle_alpha   90.00
_cell.angle_beta   90.00
_cell.angle_gamma   90.00
#
_symmetry.space_group_name_H-M   'P 1'
#
loop_
_entity.id
_entity.type
_entity.pdbx_description
1 polymer ?
#
loop_
_entity_poly.entity_id
_entity_poly.type
_entity_poly.pdbx_seq_one_letter_code
_entity_poly.pdbx_strand_id
1 'polypeptide(L)'
;MIVEIGHFALILAACVALVQGVLPLAGTINDNQRWQALAKPAATLQFLLIAFSFAVLAHGALTDDFSIKYIAGHSNSLLPTQYKFASVWGGHEGSLLLWMLMLSGWTLAVAIFSRTLPLAMVARVIGILGLVSTGFLMFILITSSPFERLLPAPLDGKDLNPLLQDPGLVIHPPMLYMGYVGFSVAFAFAVSALLSGRMDAAWARWSRPWTIVAWIFMTAGIALGSWWAYYELGWGGWWFWDPVENASLMPWLFGTALIHALMVTDKRGGFKAWSVLLAIGAFSLSLLGTFLVRSGVLTSVHAFASDPKRGVFILIFLAVVVGVSLTLFAWRAPKATLGGKMGLVSRESMLIANSVLLVVATGAVLLGTIYPLIVDALNLGKLSVGAPYFNAVFVPLMVPVVFLMVPGGIAHWREARWAQLGHDLRLPALAAVVAGVAIWTLTERGTWLTGMGMALATWVVVGLLMQIAIRMKKPGRIPPSFWGMHLAHLGIAVITVGITMVKSYEVERDVRMGLNDTVTIENYSFELTGVSDVDGPNYKALRGDVKVTKDGKYLEMLYPEKRKYFSSAMPMTEAGIDSGLFRDLYVSLGEPIEGERLQWSVRVFYKPFVSWLWYGAILMVLGGLLAVSDRRYRKSANTLA
;
A
#
# COMPACT_ATOMS: atom_id res chain seq x y z
N MET A 1 -7.65 -10.41 -35.36
CA MET A 1 -6.28 -10.04 -35.74
C MET A 1 -5.56 -9.19 -34.68
N ILE A 2 -6.10 -8.07 -34.22
CA ILE A 2 -5.37 -7.21 -33.25
C ILE A 2 -5.12 -7.92 -31.90
N VAL A 3 -6.05 -8.73 -31.43
CA VAL A 3 -5.96 -9.52 -30.18
C VAL A 3 -4.83 -10.54 -30.25
N GLU A 4 -4.70 -11.24 -31.38
CA GLU A 4 -3.63 -12.21 -31.64
C GLU A 4 -2.26 -11.54 -31.69
N ILE A 5 -2.19 -10.32 -32.24
CA ILE A 5 -0.94 -9.51 -32.24
C ILE A 5 -0.59 -9.07 -30.80
N GLY A 6 -1.59 -8.71 -29.99
CA GLY A 6 -1.41 -8.40 -28.55
C GLY A 6 -0.86 -9.60 -27.77
N HIS A 7 -1.41 -10.79 -28.00
CA HIS A 7 -0.91 -12.04 -27.42
C HIS A 7 0.49 -12.39 -27.89
N PHE A 8 0.77 -12.26 -29.19
CA PHE A 8 2.11 -12.46 -29.75
C PHE A 8 3.15 -11.49 -29.14
N ALA A 9 2.76 -10.22 -28.97
CA ALA A 9 3.63 -9.24 -28.31
C ALA A 9 3.97 -9.64 -26.87
N LEU A 10 3.01 -10.24 -26.14
CA LEU A 10 3.23 -10.74 -24.78
C LEU A 10 4.21 -11.93 -24.76
N ILE A 11 4.09 -12.86 -25.73
CA ILE A 11 5.04 -13.97 -25.89
C ILE A 11 6.44 -13.43 -26.22
N LEU A 12 6.53 -12.48 -27.14
CA LEU A 12 7.81 -11.87 -27.49
C LEU A 12 8.41 -11.11 -26.32
N ALA A 13 7.58 -10.44 -25.49
CA ALA A 13 8.04 -9.80 -24.26
C ALA A 13 8.65 -10.80 -23.27
N ALA A 14 8.12 -12.03 -23.19
CA ALA A 14 8.70 -13.09 -22.37
C ALA A 14 10.07 -13.54 -22.87
N CYS A 15 10.23 -13.70 -24.19
CA CYS A 15 11.52 -14.00 -24.80
C CYS A 15 12.55 -12.88 -24.54
N VAL A 16 12.14 -11.62 -24.72
CA VAL A 16 12.99 -10.45 -24.45
C VAL A 16 13.36 -10.37 -22.96
N ALA A 17 12.41 -10.65 -22.03
CA ALA A 17 12.68 -10.67 -20.61
C ALA A 17 13.73 -11.73 -20.22
N LEU A 18 13.66 -12.91 -20.84
CA LEU A 18 14.66 -13.97 -20.64
C LEU A 18 16.05 -13.53 -21.14
N VAL A 19 16.14 -12.96 -22.32
CA VAL A 19 17.39 -12.40 -22.88
C VAL A 19 17.92 -11.29 -21.97
N GLN A 20 17.07 -10.38 -21.53
CA GLN A 20 17.36 -9.30 -20.58
C GLN A 20 17.89 -9.84 -19.24
N GLY A 21 17.35 -10.95 -18.77
CA GLY A 21 17.79 -11.59 -17.54
C GLY A 21 19.15 -12.27 -17.69
N VAL A 22 19.30 -13.09 -18.73
CA VAL A 22 20.47 -14.00 -18.88
C VAL A 22 21.71 -13.29 -19.41
N LEU A 23 21.61 -12.59 -20.54
CA LEU A 23 22.81 -12.06 -21.21
C LEU A 23 23.52 -10.95 -20.42
N PRO A 24 22.82 -9.92 -19.86
CA PRO A 24 23.49 -8.91 -19.07
C PRO A 24 24.15 -9.48 -17.79
N LEU A 25 23.49 -10.42 -17.10
CA LEU A 25 24.08 -11.09 -15.92
C LEU A 25 25.32 -11.90 -16.30
N ALA A 26 25.25 -12.74 -17.33
CA ALA A 26 26.41 -13.46 -17.85
C ALA A 26 27.52 -12.51 -18.29
N GLY A 27 27.17 -11.38 -18.90
CA GLY A 27 28.13 -10.33 -19.26
C GLY A 27 28.85 -9.72 -18.08
N THR A 28 28.22 -9.66 -16.89
CA THR A 28 28.91 -9.17 -15.68
C THR A 28 29.81 -10.22 -15.02
N ILE A 29 29.56 -11.51 -15.27
CA ILE A 29 30.42 -12.60 -14.79
C ILE A 29 31.67 -12.72 -15.66
N ASN A 30 31.50 -12.63 -16.97
CA ASN A 30 32.55 -12.81 -17.97
C ASN A 30 33.23 -11.50 -18.40
N ASP A 31 32.94 -10.38 -17.74
CA ASP A 31 33.39 -9.03 -18.06
C ASP A 31 33.14 -8.61 -19.52
N ASN A 32 32.05 -9.12 -20.12
CA ASN A 32 31.67 -8.82 -21.50
C ASN A 32 30.77 -7.56 -21.55
N GLN A 33 31.39 -6.42 -21.89
CA GLN A 33 30.69 -5.14 -21.93
C GLN A 33 29.57 -5.09 -23.00
N ARG A 34 29.70 -5.83 -24.13
CA ARG A 34 28.64 -5.89 -25.15
C ARG A 34 27.37 -6.53 -24.60
N TRP A 35 27.51 -7.62 -23.85
CA TRP A 35 26.37 -8.28 -23.21
C TRP A 35 25.77 -7.41 -22.09
N GLN A 36 26.58 -6.74 -21.30
CA GLN A 36 26.11 -5.79 -20.29
C GLN A 36 25.31 -4.64 -20.94
N ALA A 37 25.75 -4.14 -22.10
CA ALA A 37 25.09 -3.04 -22.80
C ALA A 37 23.70 -3.41 -23.34
N LEU A 38 23.39 -4.69 -23.52
CA LEU A 38 22.06 -5.17 -23.93
C LEU A 38 20.96 -4.89 -22.90
N ALA A 39 21.32 -4.66 -21.63
CA ALA A 39 20.34 -4.46 -20.56
C ALA A 39 19.33 -3.34 -20.87
N LYS A 40 19.81 -2.17 -21.28
CA LYS A 40 18.94 -1.01 -21.53
C LYS A 40 18.03 -1.17 -22.74
N PRO A 41 18.52 -1.55 -23.94
CA PRO A 41 17.64 -1.75 -25.10
C PRO A 41 16.65 -2.89 -24.88
N ALA A 42 17.03 -3.98 -24.20
CA ALA A 42 16.12 -5.06 -23.85
C ALA A 42 15.00 -4.59 -22.90
N ALA A 43 15.31 -3.81 -21.87
CA ALA A 43 14.34 -3.22 -20.97
C ALA A 43 13.35 -2.29 -21.71
N THR A 44 13.86 -1.50 -22.67
CA THR A 44 13.00 -0.62 -23.49
C THR A 44 12.08 -1.43 -24.38
N LEU A 45 12.61 -2.45 -25.07
CA LEU A 45 11.80 -3.30 -25.94
C LEU A 45 10.75 -4.08 -25.15
N GLN A 46 11.12 -4.65 -24.00
CA GLN A 46 10.18 -5.34 -23.12
C GLN A 46 9.02 -4.43 -22.70
N PHE A 47 9.31 -3.21 -22.26
CA PHE A 47 8.27 -2.24 -21.90
C PHE A 47 7.33 -1.92 -23.07
N LEU A 48 7.88 -1.66 -24.26
CA LEU A 48 7.07 -1.34 -25.45
C LEU A 48 6.14 -2.50 -25.84
N LEU A 49 6.62 -3.74 -25.78
CA LEU A 49 5.83 -4.92 -26.10
C LEU A 49 4.70 -5.15 -25.08
N ILE A 50 4.98 -4.98 -23.78
CA ILE A 50 3.96 -5.12 -22.73
C ILE A 50 2.96 -3.96 -22.79
N ALA A 51 3.42 -2.73 -23.02
CA ALA A 51 2.53 -1.57 -23.17
C ALA A 51 1.60 -1.73 -24.40
N PHE A 52 2.11 -2.25 -25.50
CA PHE A 52 1.30 -2.56 -26.67
C PHE A 52 0.27 -3.67 -26.35
N SER A 53 0.69 -4.76 -25.70
CA SER A 53 -0.19 -5.85 -25.28
C SER A 53 -1.32 -5.33 -24.35
N PHE A 54 -0.97 -4.47 -23.38
CA PHE A 54 -1.95 -3.82 -22.50
C PHE A 54 -2.91 -2.91 -23.27
N ALA A 55 -2.40 -2.11 -24.22
CA ALA A 55 -3.23 -1.23 -25.05
C ALA A 55 -4.23 -2.03 -25.92
N VAL A 56 -3.84 -3.21 -26.41
CA VAL A 56 -4.74 -4.09 -27.16
C VAL A 56 -5.88 -4.61 -26.26
N LEU A 57 -5.59 -5.02 -25.03
CA LEU A 57 -6.64 -5.46 -24.09
C LEU A 57 -7.57 -4.31 -23.72
N ALA A 58 -7.01 -3.12 -23.47
CA ALA A 58 -7.77 -1.91 -23.19
C ALA A 58 -8.66 -1.50 -24.39
N HIS A 59 -8.16 -1.62 -25.60
CA HIS A 59 -8.95 -1.39 -26.81
C HIS A 59 -10.12 -2.36 -26.90
N GLY A 60 -9.89 -3.66 -26.65
CA GLY A 60 -10.95 -4.66 -26.61
C GLY A 60 -12.06 -4.35 -25.59
N ALA A 61 -11.67 -3.85 -24.41
CA ALA A 61 -12.63 -3.43 -23.38
C ALA A 61 -13.45 -2.20 -23.81
N LEU A 62 -12.81 -1.21 -24.43
CA LEU A 62 -13.46 0.02 -24.88
C LEU A 62 -14.34 -0.16 -26.12
N THR A 63 -14.12 -1.20 -26.91
CA THR A 63 -14.89 -1.52 -28.13
C THR A 63 -15.84 -2.69 -27.95
N ASP A 64 -16.03 -3.18 -26.71
CA ASP A 64 -16.92 -4.29 -26.36
C ASP A 64 -16.62 -5.58 -27.16
N ASP A 65 -15.32 -5.89 -27.36
CA ASP A 65 -14.92 -7.14 -28.03
C ASP A 65 -15.12 -8.35 -27.11
N PHE A 66 -16.38 -8.80 -27.01
CA PHE A 66 -16.76 -9.95 -26.18
C PHE A 66 -16.27 -11.30 -26.73
N SER A 67 -15.59 -11.31 -27.88
CA SER A 67 -14.84 -12.49 -28.31
C SER A 67 -13.58 -12.74 -27.45
N ILE A 68 -13.14 -11.74 -26.65
CA ILE A 68 -12.11 -11.90 -25.64
C ILE A 68 -12.78 -12.39 -24.35
N LYS A 69 -12.47 -13.61 -23.93
CA LYS A 69 -13.07 -14.24 -22.73
C LYS A 69 -12.98 -13.36 -21.48
N TYR A 70 -11.84 -12.69 -21.31
CA TYR A 70 -11.62 -11.78 -20.20
C TYR A 70 -12.61 -10.61 -20.21
N ILE A 71 -12.79 -9.96 -21.36
CA ILE A 71 -13.69 -8.81 -21.50
C ILE A 71 -15.15 -9.26 -21.32
N ALA A 72 -15.53 -10.36 -21.95
CA ALA A 72 -16.88 -10.93 -21.79
C ALA A 72 -17.21 -11.30 -20.31
N GLY A 73 -16.19 -11.56 -19.50
CA GLY A 73 -16.36 -11.88 -18.07
C GLY A 73 -16.38 -10.67 -17.13
N HIS A 74 -15.94 -9.48 -17.58
CA HIS A 74 -15.66 -8.33 -16.70
C HIS A 74 -16.18 -6.99 -17.25
N SER A 75 -16.93 -6.98 -18.35
CA SER A 75 -17.50 -5.78 -18.96
C SER A 75 -18.82 -6.10 -19.64
N ASN A 76 -19.63 -5.09 -19.91
CA ASN A 76 -20.82 -5.18 -20.78
C ASN A 76 -21.05 -3.89 -21.56
N SER A 77 -22.01 -3.91 -22.48
CA SER A 77 -22.32 -2.77 -23.36
C SER A 77 -22.83 -1.53 -22.61
N LEU A 78 -23.49 -1.69 -21.46
CA LEU A 78 -24.07 -0.61 -20.65
C LEU A 78 -23.05 -0.04 -19.63
N LEU A 79 -21.90 -0.68 -19.43
CA LEU A 79 -20.90 -0.23 -18.47
C LEU A 79 -20.34 1.13 -18.87
N PRO A 80 -20.29 2.14 -17.98
CA PRO A 80 -19.69 3.44 -18.27
C PRO A 80 -18.24 3.34 -18.75
N THR A 81 -17.84 4.18 -19.71
CA THR A 81 -16.56 4.10 -20.43
C THR A 81 -15.33 4.06 -19.50
N GLN A 82 -15.34 4.85 -18.42
CA GLN A 82 -14.25 4.84 -17.45
C GLN A 82 -14.10 3.48 -16.75
N TYR A 83 -15.21 2.78 -16.51
CA TYR A 83 -15.20 1.47 -15.90
C TYR A 83 -14.91 0.36 -16.92
N LYS A 84 -15.26 0.53 -18.21
CA LYS A 84 -14.77 -0.34 -19.29
C LYS A 84 -13.25 -0.32 -19.35
N PHE A 85 -12.62 0.85 -19.28
CA PHE A 85 -11.17 0.95 -19.22
C PHE A 85 -10.60 0.34 -17.94
N ALA A 86 -11.20 0.63 -16.78
CA ALA A 86 -10.74 0.10 -15.50
C ALA A 86 -10.99 -1.41 -15.35
N SER A 87 -11.97 -1.98 -16.07
CA SER A 87 -12.24 -3.42 -16.07
C SER A 87 -11.03 -4.24 -16.53
N VAL A 88 -10.10 -3.62 -17.30
CA VAL A 88 -8.83 -4.26 -17.69
C VAL A 88 -8.07 -4.79 -16.48
N TRP A 89 -8.17 -4.17 -15.31
CA TRP A 89 -7.57 -4.65 -14.07
C TRP A 89 -8.59 -5.08 -13.00
N GLY A 90 -9.87 -5.10 -13.34
CA GLY A 90 -10.95 -5.55 -12.46
C GLY A 90 -10.97 -7.07 -12.22
N GLY A 91 -10.22 -7.86 -12.98
CA GLY A 91 -10.10 -9.30 -12.87
C GLY A 91 -8.66 -9.80 -12.79
N HIS A 92 -8.50 -11.10 -12.59
CA HIS A 92 -7.21 -11.73 -12.31
C HIS A 92 -6.19 -11.55 -13.45
N GLU A 93 -6.55 -11.91 -14.69
CA GLU A 93 -5.64 -11.96 -15.84
C GLU A 93 -5.16 -10.56 -16.23
N GLY A 94 -6.09 -9.62 -16.33
CA GLY A 94 -5.77 -8.25 -16.73
C GLY A 94 -5.03 -7.46 -15.66
N SER A 95 -5.32 -7.71 -14.37
CA SER A 95 -4.57 -7.10 -13.28
C SER A 95 -3.11 -7.59 -13.22
N LEU A 96 -2.83 -8.82 -13.67
CA LEU A 96 -1.45 -9.31 -13.85
C LEU A 96 -0.76 -8.62 -15.03
N LEU A 97 -1.49 -8.35 -16.11
CA LEU A 97 -0.93 -7.60 -17.24
C LEU A 97 -0.59 -6.16 -16.82
N LEU A 98 -1.44 -5.52 -15.99
CA LEU A 98 -1.12 -4.22 -15.37
C LEU A 98 0.12 -4.31 -14.47
N TRP A 99 0.24 -5.37 -13.65
CA TRP A 99 1.45 -5.63 -12.85
C TRP A 99 2.69 -5.68 -13.71
N MET A 100 2.64 -6.40 -14.84
CA MET A 100 3.75 -6.50 -15.78
C MET A 100 4.07 -5.18 -16.47
N LEU A 101 3.06 -4.40 -16.82
CA LEU A 101 3.26 -3.04 -17.34
C LEU A 101 4.05 -2.18 -16.35
N MET A 102 3.70 -2.24 -15.07
CA MET A 102 4.40 -1.49 -14.02
C MET A 102 5.81 -2.01 -13.77
N LEU A 103 6.01 -3.34 -13.73
CA LEU A 103 7.35 -3.92 -13.55
C LEU A 103 8.30 -3.53 -14.70
N SER A 104 7.81 -3.63 -15.93
CA SER A 104 8.58 -3.20 -17.10
C SER A 104 8.81 -1.67 -17.11
N GLY A 105 7.83 -0.89 -16.64
CA GLY A 105 7.95 0.56 -16.44
C GLY A 105 9.03 0.93 -15.41
N TRP A 106 9.07 0.25 -14.27
CA TRP A 106 10.14 0.39 -13.27
C TRP A 106 11.50 0.01 -13.85
N THR A 107 11.57 -1.08 -14.63
CA THR A 107 12.79 -1.52 -15.29
C THR A 107 13.29 -0.49 -16.30
N LEU A 108 12.39 0.07 -17.11
CA LEU A 108 12.69 1.18 -18.01
C LEU A 108 13.15 2.43 -17.26
N ALA A 109 12.50 2.76 -16.14
CA ALA A 109 12.92 3.87 -15.29
C ALA A 109 14.36 3.68 -14.78
N VAL A 110 14.71 2.47 -14.33
CA VAL A 110 16.11 2.15 -13.96
C VAL A 110 17.04 2.35 -15.15
N ALA A 111 16.68 1.91 -16.37
CA ALA A 111 17.50 2.09 -17.56
C ALA A 111 17.76 3.57 -17.90
N ILE A 112 16.74 4.43 -17.69
CA ILE A 112 16.80 5.87 -18.00
C ILE A 112 17.52 6.67 -16.92
N PHE A 113 17.17 6.45 -15.64
CA PHE A 113 17.61 7.31 -14.54
C PHE A 113 18.91 6.83 -13.87
N SER A 114 19.45 5.66 -14.23
CA SER A 114 20.71 5.12 -13.70
C SER A 114 21.94 5.42 -14.56
N ARG A 115 21.95 6.52 -15.32
CA ARG A 115 23.04 6.87 -16.25
C ARG A 115 24.38 7.12 -15.54
N THR A 116 24.36 7.53 -14.28
CA THR A 116 25.56 7.83 -13.48
C THR A 116 26.13 6.61 -12.76
N LEU A 117 25.44 5.46 -12.82
CA LEU A 117 25.86 4.23 -12.18
C LEU A 117 26.81 3.41 -13.07
N PRO A 118 27.72 2.58 -12.47
CA PRO A 118 28.56 1.68 -13.24
C PRO A 118 27.73 0.74 -14.13
N LEU A 119 28.18 0.54 -15.37
CA LEU A 119 27.47 -0.30 -16.36
C LEU A 119 27.16 -1.70 -15.81
N ALA A 120 28.13 -2.34 -15.18
CA ALA A 120 27.97 -3.68 -14.60
C ALA A 120 26.88 -3.72 -13.50
N MET A 121 26.73 -2.65 -12.73
CA MET A 121 25.67 -2.57 -11.73
C MET A 121 24.29 -2.44 -12.37
N VAL A 122 24.14 -1.53 -13.33
CA VAL A 122 22.90 -1.34 -14.10
C VAL A 122 22.51 -2.64 -14.80
N ALA A 123 23.48 -3.30 -15.43
CA ALA A 123 23.28 -4.59 -16.12
C ALA A 123 22.78 -5.68 -15.15
N ARG A 124 23.34 -5.76 -13.91
CA ARG A 124 22.85 -6.71 -12.91
C ARG A 124 21.43 -6.38 -12.44
N VAL A 125 21.15 -5.12 -12.11
CA VAL A 125 19.82 -4.71 -11.63
C VAL A 125 18.76 -5.00 -12.69
N ILE A 126 18.98 -4.56 -13.94
CA ILE A 126 18.04 -4.81 -15.05
C ILE A 126 17.94 -6.30 -15.35
N GLY A 127 19.05 -7.04 -15.28
CA GLY A 127 19.05 -8.48 -15.48
C GLY A 127 18.22 -9.23 -14.44
N ILE A 128 18.34 -8.86 -13.15
CA ILE A 128 17.53 -9.46 -12.07
C ILE A 128 16.05 -9.14 -12.28
N LEU A 129 15.71 -7.90 -12.63
CA LEU A 129 14.33 -7.52 -12.98
C LEU A 129 13.81 -8.28 -14.20
N GLY A 130 14.69 -8.57 -15.18
CA GLY A 130 14.38 -9.43 -16.34
C GLY A 130 14.02 -10.87 -15.93
N LEU A 131 14.75 -11.48 -15.01
CA LEU A 131 14.43 -12.82 -14.50
C LEU A 131 13.10 -12.83 -13.73
N VAL A 132 12.85 -11.81 -12.89
CA VAL A 132 11.56 -11.66 -12.20
C VAL A 132 10.42 -11.48 -13.21
N SER A 133 10.63 -10.65 -14.24
CA SER A 133 9.66 -10.46 -15.34
C SER A 133 9.39 -11.75 -16.09
N THR A 134 10.42 -12.56 -16.35
CA THR A 134 10.27 -13.87 -17.01
C THR A 134 9.34 -14.77 -16.21
N GLY A 135 9.52 -14.86 -14.89
CA GLY A 135 8.65 -15.66 -14.02
C GLY A 135 7.19 -15.23 -14.08
N PHE A 136 6.91 -13.93 -13.99
CA PHE A 136 5.54 -13.42 -14.10
C PHE A 136 4.94 -13.58 -15.50
N LEU A 137 5.72 -13.34 -16.56
CA LEU A 137 5.23 -13.53 -17.95
C LEU A 137 4.93 -14.99 -18.23
N MET A 138 5.73 -15.93 -17.74
CA MET A 138 5.42 -17.35 -17.81
C MET A 138 4.14 -17.69 -17.02
N PHE A 139 3.95 -17.10 -15.84
CA PHE A 139 2.71 -17.25 -15.08
C PHE A 139 1.48 -16.81 -15.90
N ILE A 140 1.54 -15.62 -16.51
CA ILE A 140 0.45 -15.10 -17.34
C ILE A 140 0.19 -16.04 -18.53
N LEU A 141 1.23 -16.39 -19.27
CA LEU A 141 1.07 -17.18 -20.51
C LEU A 141 0.58 -18.60 -20.27
N ILE A 142 0.98 -19.22 -19.14
CA ILE A 142 0.65 -20.64 -18.85
C ILE A 142 -0.69 -20.77 -18.13
N THR A 143 -1.02 -19.86 -17.20
CA THR A 143 -2.17 -20.04 -16.30
C THR A 143 -3.22 -18.93 -16.38
N SER A 144 -2.91 -17.78 -16.94
CA SER A 144 -3.71 -16.57 -16.75
C SER A 144 -3.70 -15.64 -17.97
N SER A 145 -3.80 -16.21 -19.19
CA SER A 145 -3.75 -15.41 -20.42
C SER A 145 -5.01 -14.53 -20.55
N PRO A 146 -4.85 -13.18 -20.65
CA PRO A 146 -6.00 -12.29 -20.87
C PRO A 146 -6.53 -12.30 -22.30
N PHE A 147 -5.88 -13.01 -23.24
CA PHE A 147 -6.22 -13.04 -24.66
C PHE A 147 -6.91 -14.33 -25.11
N GLU A 148 -7.43 -15.14 -24.17
CA GLU A 148 -8.21 -16.32 -24.49
C GLU A 148 -9.51 -15.92 -25.23
N ARG A 149 -9.85 -16.67 -26.31
CA ARG A 149 -10.98 -16.35 -27.18
C ARG A 149 -12.20 -17.20 -26.85
N LEU A 150 -13.38 -16.60 -27.00
CA LEU A 150 -14.69 -17.27 -27.02
C LEU A 150 -15.23 -17.30 -28.45
N LEU A 151 -15.47 -18.49 -28.97
CA LEU A 151 -16.04 -18.68 -30.30
C LEU A 151 -17.17 -19.71 -30.21
N PRO A 152 -18.44 -19.34 -30.52
CA PRO A 152 -18.87 -18.00 -30.92
C PRO A 152 -18.80 -16.98 -29.77
N ALA A 153 -18.60 -15.70 -30.12
CA ALA A 153 -18.64 -14.61 -29.15
C ALA A 153 -20.06 -14.45 -28.57
N PRO A 154 -20.22 -14.20 -27.27
CA PRO A 154 -21.52 -13.84 -26.71
C PRO A 154 -22.02 -12.49 -27.24
N LEU A 155 -23.33 -12.28 -27.24
CA LEU A 155 -23.94 -11.01 -27.69
C LEU A 155 -23.59 -9.84 -26.77
N ASP A 156 -23.43 -10.09 -25.47
CA ASP A 156 -23.02 -9.11 -24.47
C ASP A 156 -22.18 -9.78 -23.39
N GLY A 157 -21.50 -8.99 -22.57
CA GLY A 157 -20.67 -9.47 -21.47
C GLY A 157 -21.43 -9.57 -20.14
N LYS A 158 -20.77 -10.17 -19.13
CA LYS A 158 -21.33 -10.42 -17.79
C LYS A 158 -21.33 -9.22 -16.86
N ASP A 159 -20.81 -8.08 -17.27
CA ASP A 159 -20.60 -6.90 -16.44
C ASP A 159 -19.43 -7.03 -15.44
N LEU A 160 -18.99 -5.88 -14.99
CA LEU A 160 -18.02 -5.73 -13.90
C LEU A 160 -18.72 -5.96 -12.56
N ASN A 161 -18.01 -6.55 -11.59
CA ASN A 161 -18.53 -6.65 -10.23
C ASN A 161 -18.99 -5.28 -9.74
N PRO A 162 -20.22 -5.13 -9.22
CA PRO A 162 -20.76 -3.86 -8.72
C PRO A 162 -19.84 -3.08 -7.79
N LEU A 163 -19.18 -3.74 -6.82
CA LEU A 163 -18.17 -3.14 -5.92
C LEU A 163 -17.00 -2.46 -6.66
N LEU A 164 -16.78 -2.84 -7.91
CA LEU A 164 -15.69 -2.31 -8.73
C LEU A 164 -16.15 -1.19 -9.67
N GLN A 165 -17.45 -0.87 -9.71
CA GLN A 165 -17.99 0.21 -10.55
C GLN A 165 -17.93 1.55 -9.84
N ASP A 166 -16.75 1.90 -9.36
CA ASP A 166 -16.44 3.06 -8.55
C ASP A 166 -15.13 3.75 -8.99
N PRO A 167 -14.98 5.08 -8.83
CA PRO A 167 -13.71 5.77 -9.09
C PRO A 167 -12.52 5.18 -8.32
N GLY A 168 -12.74 4.55 -7.16
CA GLY A 168 -11.72 3.84 -6.40
C GLY A 168 -11.03 2.76 -7.21
N LEU A 169 -11.76 1.98 -8.03
CA LEU A 169 -11.17 1.00 -8.93
C LEU A 169 -10.22 1.64 -9.96
N VAL A 170 -10.56 2.83 -10.45
CA VAL A 170 -9.74 3.50 -11.47
C VAL A 170 -8.38 3.88 -10.91
N ILE A 171 -8.31 4.34 -9.66
CA ILE A 171 -7.12 4.99 -9.09
C ILE A 171 -6.34 4.09 -8.12
N HIS A 172 -7.04 3.40 -7.18
CA HIS A 172 -6.39 2.67 -6.09
C HIS A 172 -5.51 1.51 -6.55
N PRO A 173 -5.95 0.54 -7.41
CA PRO A 173 -5.12 -0.59 -7.77
C PRO A 173 -3.85 -0.20 -8.54
N PRO A 174 -3.89 0.76 -9.52
CA PRO A 174 -2.67 1.25 -10.14
C PRO A 174 -1.67 1.88 -9.14
N MET A 175 -2.16 2.69 -8.20
CA MET A 175 -1.29 3.30 -7.19
C MET A 175 -0.67 2.25 -6.27
N LEU A 176 -1.46 1.29 -5.79
CA LEU A 176 -0.98 0.23 -4.93
C LEU A 176 0.05 -0.66 -5.63
N TYR A 177 -0.22 -1.06 -6.89
CA TYR A 177 0.69 -1.90 -7.67
C TYR A 177 2.01 -1.20 -7.97
N MET A 178 2.01 0.10 -8.23
CA MET A 178 3.26 0.87 -8.35
C MET A 178 4.13 0.72 -7.09
N GLY A 179 3.55 0.72 -5.91
CA GLY A 179 4.26 0.49 -4.65
C GLY A 179 4.78 -0.94 -4.51
N TYR A 180 3.91 -1.93 -4.68
CA TYR A 180 4.24 -3.36 -4.58
C TYR A 180 5.38 -3.73 -5.53
N VAL A 181 5.20 -3.42 -6.81
CA VAL A 181 6.16 -3.73 -7.87
C VAL A 181 7.45 -2.94 -7.67
N GLY A 182 7.35 -1.71 -7.17
CA GLY A 182 8.51 -0.84 -6.96
C GLY A 182 9.55 -1.42 -6.00
N PHE A 183 9.13 -2.24 -5.01
CA PHE A 183 10.08 -2.94 -4.13
C PHE A 183 10.93 -3.97 -4.86
N SER A 184 10.55 -4.44 -6.06
CA SER A 184 11.40 -5.27 -6.91
C SER A 184 12.71 -4.57 -7.30
N VAL A 185 12.70 -3.25 -7.43
CA VAL A 185 13.91 -2.46 -7.73
C VAL A 185 14.87 -2.48 -6.54
N ALA A 186 14.37 -2.23 -5.31
CA ALA A 186 15.19 -2.32 -4.10
C ALA A 186 15.78 -3.73 -3.92
N PHE A 187 14.98 -4.76 -4.17
CA PHE A 187 15.39 -6.16 -4.20
C PHE A 187 16.50 -6.41 -5.24
N ALA A 188 16.32 -5.93 -6.48
CA ALA A 188 17.30 -6.11 -7.55
C ALA A 188 18.64 -5.41 -7.22
N PHE A 189 18.60 -4.23 -6.60
CA PHE A 189 19.80 -3.56 -6.07
C PHE A 189 20.48 -4.39 -4.97
N ALA A 190 19.71 -4.99 -4.05
CA ALA A 190 20.25 -5.82 -2.98
C ALA A 190 20.91 -7.10 -3.51
N VAL A 191 20.25 -7.82 -4.41
CA VAL A 191 20.80 -9.02 -5.07
C VAL A 191 22.03 -8.65 -5.92
N SER A 192 22.02 -7.51 -6.62
CA SER A 192 23.20 -7.01 -7.35
C SER A 192 24.38 -6.74 -6.43
N ALA A 193 24.15 -6.20 -5.22
CA ALA A 193 25.19 -5.99 -4.22
C ALA A 193 25.78 -7.30 -3.71
N LEU A 194 24.93 -8.31 -3.47
CA LEU A 194 25.37 -9.66 -3.07
C LEU A 194 26.21 -10.32 -4.17
N LEU A 195 25.76 -10.27 -5.43
CA LEU A 195 26.48 -10.85 -6.57
C LEU A 195 27.84 -10.20 -6.78
N SER A 196 27.94 -8.88 -6.60
CA SER A 196 29.20 -8.15 -6.77
C SER A 196 30.09 -8.16 -5.53
N GLY A 197 29.57 -8.55 -4.37
CA GLY A 197 30.27 -8.43 -3.08
C GLY A 197 30.42 -6.99 -2.58
N ARG A 198 29.78 -6.01 -3.23
CA ARG A 198 29.89 -4.57 -2.90
C ARG A 198 28.63 -4.08 -2.16
N MET A 199 28.61 -4.34 -0.88
CA MET A 199 27.59 -3.78 0.04
C MET A 199 28.18 -2.55 0.74
N ASP A 200 28.24 -1.44 0.04
CA ASP A 200 28.88 -0.18 0.47
C ASP A 200 27.87 0.98 0.61
N ALA A 201 28.37 2.14 1.08
CA ALA A 201 27.57 3.34 1.23
C ALA A 201 27.00 3.86 -0.12
N ALA A 202 27.74 3.63 -1.21
CA ALA A 202 27.31 4.05 -2.55
C ALA A 202 26.09 3.25 -3.00
N TRP A 203 26.10 1.93 -2.82
CA TRP A 203 24.96 1.06 -3.08
C TRP A 203 23.71 1.51 -2.31
N ALA A 204 23.84 1.75 -1.00
CA ALA A 204 22.71 2.20 -0.18
C ALA A 204 22.15 3.56 -0.65
N ARG A 205 23.02 4.48 -1.04
CA ARG A 205 22.62 5.79 -1.58
C ARG A 205 21.86 5.68 -2.89
N TRP A 206 22.28 4.77 -3.77
CA TRP A 206 21.62 4.57 -5.07
C TRP A 206 20.31 3.81 -4.96
N SER A 207 20.19 2.86 -4.04
CA SER A 207 18.96 2.10 -3.80
C SER A 207 17.87 2.94 -3.12
N ARG A 208 18.25 3.88 -2.25
CA ARG A 208 17.35 4.63 -1.38
C ARG A 208 16.26 5.42 -2.11
N PRO A 209 16.53 6.20 -3.19
CA PRO A 209 15.47 6.91 -3.90
C PRO A 209 14.39 5.98 -4.47
N TRP A 210 14.78 4.85 -5.03
CA TRP A 210 13.84 3.85 -5.57
C TRP A 210 12.95 3.27 -4.48
N THR A 211 13.54 2.95 -3.32
CA THR A 211 12.79 2.48 -2.14
C THR A 211 11.79 3.52 -1.65
N ILE A 212 12.18 4.80 -1.59
CA ILE A 212 11.29 5.88 -1.15
C ILE A 212 10.15 6.06 -2.15
N VAL A 213 10.39 6.02 -3.46
CA VAL A 213 9.31 6.15 -4.47
C VAL A 213 8.35 4.98 -4.39
N ALA A 214 8.82 3.74 -4.24
CA ALA A 214 7.98 2.58 -4.02
C ALA A 214 7.12 2.74 -2.75
N TRP A 215 7.72 3.21 -1.66
CA TRP A 215 7.04 3.47 -0.40
C TRP A 215 5.99 4.59 -0.51
N ILE A 216 6.24 5.65 -1.29
CA ILE A 216 5.27 6.72 -1.58
C ILE A 216 4.01 6.14 -2.25
N PHE A 217 4.19 5.38 -3.31
CA PHE A 217 3.07 4.75 -4.02
C PHE A 217 2.31 3.76 -3.13
N MET A 218 3.04 2.99 -2.31
CA MET A 218 2.43 2.07 -1.36
C MET A 218 1.61 2.80 -0.30
N THR A 219 2.14 3.90 0.27
CA THR A 219 1.43 4.73 1.24
C THR A 219 0.16 5.33 0.63
N ALA A 220 0.26 5.89 -0.59
CA ALA A 220 -0.89 6.43 -1.30
C ALA A 220 -1.92 5.34 -1.64
N GLY A 221 -1.44 4.18 -2.12
CA GLY A 221 -2.30 3.05 -2.47
C GLY A 221 -3.07 2.52 -1.26
N ILE A 222 -2.40 2.27 -0.12
CA ILE A 222 -3.06 1.82 1.11
C ILE A 222 -4.10 2.84 1.59
N ALA A 223 -3.74 4.13 1.60
CA ALA A 223 -4.66 5.18 2.03
C ALA A 223 -5.89 5.31 1.13
N LEU A 224 -5.70 5.22 -0.19
CA LEU A 224 -6.79 5.23 -1.17
C LEU A 224 -7.70 4.00 -1.01
N GLY A 225 -7.16 2.81 -0.76
CA GLY A 225 -7.94 1.61 -0.51
C GLY A 225 -8.74 1.68 0.78
N SER A 226 -8.13 2.21 1.84
CA SER A 226 -8.81 2.48 3.11
C SER A 226 -9.98 3.49 2.94
N TRP A 227 -9.75 4.54 2.18
CA TRP A 227 -10.79 5.54 1.88
C TRP A 227 -11.90 4.95 1.02
N TRP A 228 -11.55 4.17 -0.01
CA TRP A 228 -12.52 3.48 -0.87
C TRP A 228 -13.39 2.50 -0.06
N ALA A 229 -12.79 1.65 0.78
CA ALA A 229 -13.55 0.76 1.66
C ALA A 229 -14.49 1.51 2.61
N TYR A 230 -14.10 2.70 3.08
CA TYR A 230 -14.88 3.52 3.98
C TYR A 230 -16.18 4.02 3.37
N TYR A 231 -16.14 4.53 2.14
CA TYR A 231 -17.36 5.08 1.53
C TYR A 231 -18.17 4.06 0.74
N GLU A 232 -17.52 3.02 0.17
CA GLU A 232 -18.14 2.08 -0.76
C GLU A 232 -18.85 0.90 -0.05
N LEU A 233 -18.28 0.37 1.03
CA LEU A 233 -18.82 -0.87 1.63
C LEU A 233 -20.08 -0.67 2.47
N GLY A 234 -20.45 0.54 2.80
CA GLY A 234 -21.61 0.84 3.63
C GLY A 234 -21.47 0.44 5.11
N TRP A 235 -20.29 -0.03 5.52
CA TRP A 235 -20.03 -0.52 6.89
C TRP A 235 -19.48 0.56 7.81
N GLY A 236 -19.11 1.73 7.27
CA GLY A 236 -18.52 2.82 8.03
C GLY A 236 -17.13 2.55 8.63
N GLY A 237 -16.52 1.42 8.32
CA GLY A 237 -15.15 1.09 8.73
C GLY A 237 -14.13 1.60 7.73
N TRP A 238 -12.91 1.89 8.19
CA TRP A 238 -11.80 2.35 7.36
C TRP A 238 -10.62 1.36 7.31
N TRP A 239 -10.60 0.32 8.16
CA TRP A 239 -9.61 -0.76 8.19
C TRP A 239 -10.21 -1.98 8.90
N PHE A 240 -10.22 -3.11 8.22
CA PHE A 240 -10.91 -4.33 8.68
C PHE A 240 -9.95 -5.46 9.07
N TRP A 241 -8.65 -5.26 8.92
CA TRP A 241 -7.65 -6.33 9.05
C TRP A 241 -7.93 -7.49 8.08
N ASP A 242 -8.52 -7.19 6.95
CA ASP A 242 -8.72 -8.15 5.87
C ASP A 242 -7.34 -8.70 5.42
N PRO A 243 -7.23 -9.99 5.06
CA PRO A 243 -5.97 -10.58 4.60
C PRO A 243 -5.31 -9.83 3.44
N VAL A 244 -6.08 -9.18 2.56
CA VAL A 244 -5.53 -8.39 1.44
C VAL A 244 -5.02 -7.02 1.91
N GLU A 245 -5.72 -6.39 2.84
CA GLU A 245 -5.23 -5.19 3.53
C GLU A 245 -3.91 -5.49 4.24
N ASN A 246 -3.86 -6.57 5.02
CA ASN A 246 -2.68 -7.04 5.72
C ASN A 246 -1.52 -7.32 4.75
N ALA A 247 -1.81 -7.96 3.60
CA ALA A 247 -0.83 -8.23 2.55
C ALA A 247 -0.18 -6.94 2.04
N SER A 248 -0.90 -5.82 2.02
CA SER A 248 -0.35 -4.51 1.62
C SER A 248 0.46 -3.84 2.73
N LEU A 249 0.03 -3.97 3.98
CA LEU A 249 0.68 -3.36 5.14
C LEU A 249 2.07 -3.97 5.40
N MET A 250 2.22 -5.28 5.22
CA MET A 250 3.47 -5.98 5.51
C MET A 250 4.69 -5.47 4.71
N PRO A 251 4.67 -5.37 3.36
CA PRO A 251 5.79 -4.82 2.61
C PRO A 251 5.97 -3.32 2.86
N TRP A 252 4.94 -2.57 3.23
CA TRP A 252 5.04 -1.17 3.64
C TRP A 252 5.85 -1.01 4.95
N LEU A 253 5.61 -1.85 5.96
CA LEU A 253 6.38 -1.86 7.21
C LEU A 253 7.85 -2.21 6.95
N PHE A 254 8.13 -3.23 6.14
CA PHE A 254 9.50 -3.59 5.73
C PHE A 254 10.16 -2.49 4.91
N GLY A 255 9.43 -1.85 4.00
CA GLY A 255 9.90 -0.69 3.22
C GLY A 255 10.27 0.49 4.12
N THR A 256 9.48 0.75 5.17
CA THR A 256 9.77 1.78 6.18
C THR A 256 11.06 1.44 6.94
N ALA A 257 11.20 0.21 7.42
CA ALA A 257 12.44 -0.25 8.06
C ALA A 257 13.65 -0.15 7.12
N LEU A 258 13.48 -0.51 5.85
CA LEU A 258 14.51 -0.45 4.82
C LEU A 258 15.00 0.97 4.55
N ILE A 259 14.09 1.96 4.45
CA ILE A 259 14.46 3.38 4.27
C ILE A 259 15.39 3.84 5.39
N HIS A 260 15.07 3.49 6.64
CA HIS A 260 15.89 3.82 7.82
C HIS A 260 17.23 3.09 7.82
N ALA A 261 17.23 1.80 7.50
CA ALA A 261 18.45 0.99 7.43
C ALA A 261 19.40 1.47 6.31
N LEU A 262 18.88 1.79 5.12
CA LEU A 262 19.66 2.37 4.02
C LEU A 262 20.27 3.73 4.40
N MET A 263 19.58 4.54 5.22
CA MET A 263 20.13 5.79 5.72
C MET A 263 21.35 5.56 6.62
N VAL A 264 21.30 4.56 7.50
CA VAL A 264 22.43 4.20 8.36
C VAL A 264 23.60 3.67 7.52
N THR A 265 23.29 2.81 6.54
CA THR A 265 24.32 2.26 5.63
C THR A 265 25.00 3.36 4.83
N ASP A 266 24.24 4.31 4.27
CA ASP A 266 24.78 5.46 3.51
C ASP A 266 25.65 6.38 4.40
N LYS A 267 25.22 6.68 5.63
CA LYS A 267 25.87 7.68 6.48
C LYS A 267 26.98 7.13 7.36
N ARG A 268 26.89 5.85 7.73
CA ARG A 268 27.71 5.24 8.77
C ARG A 268 28.41 3.94 8.32
N GLY A 269 28.06 3.41 7.16
CA GLY A 269 28.55 2.11 6.70
C GLY A 269 28.09 0.91 7.56
N GLY A 270 27.15 1.14 8.49
CA GLY A 270 26.51 0.12 9.32
C GLY A 270 25.30 -0.53 8.64
N PHE A 271 24.73 -1.58 9.23
CA PHE A 271 23.48 -2.26 8.82
C PHE A 271 23.46 -2.83 7.40
N LYS A 272 24.62 -3.05 6.79
CA LYS A 272 24.73 -3.51 5.40
C LYS A 272 23.94 -4.81 5.14
N ALA A 273 24.22 -5.86 5.91
CA ALA A 273 23.51 -7.13 5.81
C ALA A 273 22.01 -6.98 6.16
N TRP A 274 21.69 -6.18 7.18
CA TRP A 274 20.32 -5.89 7.58
C TRP A 274 19.54 -5.18 6.47
N SER A 275 20.12 -4.16 5.82
CA SER A 275 19.50 -3.46 4.69
C SER A 275 19.23 -4.38 3.49
N VAL A 276 20.17 -5.30 3.20
CA VAL A 276 19.98 -6.31 2.13
C VAL A 276 18.85 -7.27 2.50
N LEU A 277 18.80 -7.76 3.74
CA LEU A 277 17.76 -8.66 4.21
C LEU A 277 16.37 -7.99 4.16
N LEU A 278 16.28 -6.73 4.58
CA LEU A 278 15.04 -5.97 4.50
C LEU A 278 14.58 -5.74 3.05
N ALA A 279 15.49 -5.50 2.12
CA ALA A 279 15.15 -5.34 0.71
C ALA A 279 14.64 -6.66 0.09
N ILE A 280 15.26 -7.80 0.43
CA ILE A 280 14.77 -9.13 0.06
C ILE A 280 13.40 -9.36 0.68
N GLY A 281 13.23 -9.09 1.97
CA GLY A 281 11.97 -9.30 2.69
C GLY A 281 10.83 -8.44 2.16
N ALA A 282 11.06 -7.16 1.85
CA ALA A 282 10.03 -6.27 1.32
C ALA A 282 9.44 -6.79 -0.01
N PHE A 283 10.29 -7.24 -0.93
CA PHE A 283 9.81 -7.82 -2.18
C PHE A 283 9.23 -9.23 -2.00
N SER A 284 9.80 -10.06 -1.12
CA SER A 284 9.25 -11.37 -0.78
C SER A 284 7.82 -11.27 -0.22
N LEU A 285 7.57 -10.26 0.62
CA LEU A 285 6.22 -9.97 1.14
C LEU A 285 5.27 -9.45 0.05
N SER A 286 5.79 -8.68 -0.92
CA SER A 286 4.99 -8.28 -2.10
C SER A 286 4.60 -9.50 -2.95
N LEU A 287 5.50 -10.45 -3.16
CA LEU A 287 5.20 -11.72 -3.84
C LEU A 287 4.23 -12.59 -3.04
N LEU A 288 4.41 -12.66 -1.73
CA LEU A 288 3.50 -13.38 -0.84
C LEU A 288 2.09 -12.76 -0.89
N GLY A 289 1.98 -11.43 -0.87
CA GLY A 289 0.71 -10.73 -1.05
C GLY A 289 0.06 -11.08 -2.39
N THR A 290 0.85 -11.15 -3.47
CA THR A 290 0.37 -11.59 -4.77
C THR A 290 -0.16 -13.04 -4.72
N PHE A 291 0.52 -13.94 -4.01
CA PHE A 291 0.04 -15.32 -3.77
C PHE A 291 -1.29 -15.32 -3.00
N LEU A 292 -1.35 -14.64 -1.86
CA LEU A 292 -2.53 -14.61 -1.00
C LEU A 292 -3.79 -14.13 -1.75
N VAL A 293 -3.67 -13.04 -2.52
CA VAL A 293 -4.79 -12.47 -3.27
C VAL A 293 -5.23 -13.34 -4.45
N ARG A 294 -4.30 -14.04 -5.10
CA ARG A 294 -4.55 -14.69 -6.41
C ARG A 294 -4.69 -16.20 -6.35
N SER A 295 -4.33 -16.84 -5.25
CA SER A 295 -4.49 -18.28 -5.06
C SER A 295 -5.94 -18.68 -4.77
N GLY A 296 -6.79 -17.73 -4.36
CA GLY A 296 -8.16 -18.01 -3.90
C GLY A 296 -8.22 -18.84 -2.61
N VAL A 297 -7.10 -18.93 -1.88
CA VAL A 297 -7.02 -19.67 -0.61
C VAL A 297 -7.64 -18.87 0.54
N LEU A 298 -7.72 -17.55 0.42
CA LEU A 298 -8.26 -16.66 1.45
C LEU A 298 -9.71 -16.30 1.17
N THR A 299 -10.52 -16.25 2.24
CA THR A 299 -11.84 -15.64 2.20
C THR A 299 -11.68 -14.13 2.40
N SER A 300 -11.88 -13.35 1.35
CA SER A 300 -11.79 -11.89 1.35
C SER A 300 -12.70 -11.32 0.27
N VAL A 301 -13.24 -10.12 0.50
CA VAL A 301 -14.00 -9.36 -0.52
C VAL A 301 -13.13 -8.98 -1.73
N HIS A 302 -11.81 -9.01 -1.57
CA HIS A 302 -10.81 -8.71 -2.59
C HIS A 302 -10.23 -9.95 -3.27
N ALA A 303 -10.62 -11.18 -2.84
CA ALA A 303 -10.06 -12.41 -3.38
C ALA A 303 -10.65 -12.73 -4.75
N PHE A 304 -9.80 -13.15 -5.67
CA PHE A 304 -10.22 -13.72 -6.95
C PHE A 304 -10.69 -15.18 -6.75
N ALA A 305 -11.43 -15.71 -7.73
CA ALA A 305 -11.89 -17.10 -7.70
C ALA A 305 -10.72 -18.07 -7.48
N SER A 306 -10.95 -19.11 -6.68
CA SER A 306 -9.94 -20.11 -6.36
C SER A 306 -9.52 -20.90 -7.59
N ASP A 307 -8.20 -20.95 -7.85
CA ASP A 307 -7.59 -21.80 -8.88
C ASP A 307 -6.29 -22.40 -8.33
N PRO A 308 -6.30 -23.70 -7.98
CA PRO A 308 -5.13 -24.36 -7.40
C PRO A 308 -3.88 -24.30 -8.30
N LYS A 309 -4.04 -24.32 -9.63
CA LYS A 309 -2.90 -24.25 -10.57
C LYS A 309 -2.18 -22.90 -10.46
N ARG A 310 -2.95 -21.83 -10.35
CA ARG A 310 -2.42 -20.47 -10.15
C ARG A 310 -1.69 -20.36 -8.82
N GLY A 311 -2.29 -20.88 -7.74
CA GLY A 311 -1.69 -20.89 -6.42
C GLY A 311 -0.36 -21.63 -6.38
N VAL A 312 -0.29 -22.84 -6.93
CA VAL A 312 0.92 -23.66 -6.98
C VAL A 312 2.04 -22.98 -7.78
N PHE A 313 1.73 -22.39 -8.93
CA PHE A 313 2.73 -21.69 -9.74
C PHE A 313 3.36 -20.52 -8.97
N ILE A 314 2.54 -19.64 -8.38
CA ILE A 314 3.06 -18.49 -7.63
C ILE A 314 3.85 -18.93 -6.40
N LEU A 315 3.42 -20.00 -5.71
CA LEU A 315 4.11 -20.54 -4.55
C LEU A 315 5.50 -21.08 -4.93
N ILE A 316 5.63 -21.80 -6.05
CA ILE A 316 6.92 -22.25 -6.57
C ILE A 316 7.79 -21.05 -6.95
N PHE A 317 7.22 -20.06 -7.63
CA PHE A 317 7.94 -18.85 -8.01
C PHE A 317 8.44 -18.07 -6.77
N LEU A 318 7.60 -17.91 -5.75
CA LEU A 318 7.97 -17.33 -4.46
C LEU A 318 9.11 -18.12 -3.81
N ALA A 319 9.00 -19.45 -3.74
CA ALA A 319 10.01 -20.32 -3.14
C ALA A 319 11.36 -20.20 -3.88
N VAL A 320 11.36 -20.12 -5.21
CA VAL A 320 12.57 -19.92 -6.01
C VAL A 320 13.18 -18.54 -5.74
N VAL A 321 12.41 -17.47 -5.83
CA VAL A 321 12.93 -16.09 -5.63
C VAL A 321 13.47 -15.92 -4.22
N VAL A 322 12.71 -16.32 -3.20
CA VAL A 322 13.11 -16.20 -1.79
C VAL A 322 14.26 -17.15 -1.47
N GLY A 323 14.17 -18.42 -1.89
CA GLY A 323 15.18 -19.43 -1.61
C GLY A 323 16.54 -19.08 -2.21
N VAL A 324 16.58 -18.70 -3.49
CA VAL A 324 17.82 -18.26 -4.16
C VAL A 324 18.40 -17.02 -3.51
N SER A 325 17.56 -16.04 -3.18
CA SER A 325 18.00 -14.77 -2.58
C SER A 325 18.56 -14.97 -1.18
N LEU A 326 17.89 -15.78 -0.34
CA LEU A 326 18.35 -16.08 1.02
C LEU A 326 19.60 -16.96 1.01
N THR A 327 19.71 -17.91 0.07
CA THR A 327 20.93 -18.71 -0.11
C THR A 327 22.10 -17.81 -0.50
N LEU A 328 21.90 -16.90 -1.45
CA LEU A 328 22.91 -15.93 -1.84
C LEU A 328 23.28 -15.00 -0.67
N PHE A 329 22.30 -14.59 0.11
CA PHE A 329 22.51 -13.79 1.31
C PHE A 329 23.34 -14.56 2.34
N ALA A 330 22.97 -15.79 2.68
CA ALA A 330 23.72 -16.63 3.64
C ALA A 330 25.16 -16.84 3.20
N TRP A 331 25.41 -17.00 1.89
CA TRP A 331 26.77 -17.18 1.35
C TRP A 331 27.61 -15.90 1.35
N ARG A 332 27.01 -14.74 1.04
CA ARG A 332 27.74 -13.49 0.77
C ARG A 332 27.72 -12.49 1.93
N ALA A 333 26.66 -12.45 2.73
CA ALA A 333 26.52 -11.47 3.81
C ALA A 333 27.58 -11.60 4.93
N PRO A 334 28.05 -12.81 5.32
CA PRO A 334 29.11 -12.93 6.32
C PRO A 334 30.44 -12.28 5.91
N LYS A 335 30.68 -12.07 4.60
CA LYS A 335 31.86 -11.39 4.08
C LYS A 335 31.75 -9.86 4.12
N ALA A 336 30.58 -9.32 4.46
CA ALA A 336 30.40 -7.88 4.63
C ALA A 336 31.13 -7.41 5.89
N THR A 337 31.97 -6.39 5.74
CA THR A 337 32.62 -5.75 6.89
C THR A 337 31.57 -5.21 7.85
N LEU A 338 31.68 -5.58 9.12
CA LEU A 338 30.87 -4.99 10.18
C LEU A 338 31.11 -3.47 10.18
N GLY A 339 30.04 -2.70 10.29
CA GLY A 339 30.15 -1.23 10.44
C GLY A 339 30.87 -0.82 11.72
N GLY A 340 31.20 0.46 11.84
CA GLY A 340 31.87 1.00 13.02
C GLY A 340 31.09 0.73 14.32
N LYS A 341 31.78 0.75 15.44
CA LYS A 341 31.20 0.58 16.78
C LYS A 341 30.08 1.62 17.00
N MET A 342 28.97 1.20 17.57
CA MET A 342 27.88 2.05 18.03
C MET A 342 27.66 1.87 19.52
N GLY A 343 27.37 2.95 20.23
CA GLY A 343 26.99 2.91 21.63
C GLY A 343 25.54 2.45 21.80
N LEU A 344 25.22 1.93 22.97
CA LEU A 344 23.86 1.51 23.32
C LEU A 344 22.86 2.66 23.18
N VAL A 345 23.28 3.89 23.53
CA VAL A 345 22.52 5.11 23.34
C VAL A 345 23.10 5.87 22.16
N SER A 346 22.49 5.68 21.01
CA SER A 346 22.90 6.32 19.77
C SER A 346 21.71 6.41 18.80
N ARG A 347 21.80 7.25 17.80
CA ARG A 347 20.80 7.28 16.72
C ARG A 347 20.71 5.93 16.02
N GLU A 348 21.84 5.26 15.83
CA GLU A 348 21.90 3.93 15.20
C GLU A 348 21.13 2.88 15.99
N SER A 349 21.33 2.82 17.32
CA SER A 349 20.63 1.84 18.17
C SER A 349 19.11 2.09 18.22
N MET A 350 18.69 3.36 18.19
CA MET A 350 17.26 3.70 18.13
C MET A 350 16.63 3.34 16.78
N LEU A 351 17.39 3.52 15.68
CA LEU A 351 16.93 3.14 14.34
C LEU A 351 16.87 1.62 14.16
N ILE A 352 17.80 0.84 14.76
CA ILE A 352 17.71 -0.60 14.71
C ILE A 352 16.56 -1.11 15.57
N ALA A 353 16.35 -0.55 16.76
CA ALA A 353 15.21 -0.89 17.61
C ALA A 353 13.87 -0.65 16.89
N ASN A 354 13.73 0.53 16.26
CA ASN A 354 12.56 0.85 15.42
C ASN A 354 12.41 -0.16 14.27
N SER A 355 13.49 -0.47 13.56
CA SER A 355 13.49 -1.43 12.45
C SER A 355 13.10 -2.85 12.90
N VAL A 356 13.59 -3.30 14.06
CA VAL A 356 13.24 -4.61 14.63
C VAL A 356 11.77 -4.64 15.03
N LEU A 357 11.25 -3.59 15.67
CA LEU A 357 9.83 -3.49 16.03
C LEU A 357 8.91 -3.55 14.81
N LEU A 358 9.27 -2.87 13.70
CA LEU A 358 8.53 -2.94 12.45
C LEU A 358 8.54 -4.34 11.84
N VAL A 359 9.67 -5.04 11.91
CA VAL A 359 9.80 -6.43 11.45
C VAL A 359 8.98 -7.38 12.31
N VAL A 360 9.00 -7.21 13.64
CA VAL A 360 8.19 -8.01 14.57
C VAL A 360 6.70 -7.74 14.36
N ALA A 361 6.30 -6.47 14.17
CA ALA A 361 4.92 -6.12 13.84
C ALA A 361 4.47 -6.79 12.53
N THR A 362 5.33 -6.80 11.50
CA THR A 362 5.06 -7.52 10.25
C THR A 362 4.91 -9.02 10.49
N GLY A 363 5.78 -9.63 11.29
CA GLY A 363 5.70 -11.06 11.64
C GLY A 363 4.40 -11.40 12.37
N ALA A 364 3.94 -10.53 13.28
CA ALA A 364 2.68 -10.70 13.98
C ALA A 364 1.46 -10.60 13.04
N VAL A 365 1.47 -9.62 12.12
CA VAL A 365 0.42 -9.49 11.09
C VAL A 365 0.44 -10.69 10.14
N LEU A 366 1.62 -11.14 9.71
CA LEU A 366 1.77 -12.31 8.86
C LEU A 366 1.21 -13.55 9.55
N LEU A 367 1.59 -13.80 10.80
CA LEU A 367 1.12 -14.96 11.56
C LEU A 367 -0.40 -14.97 11.66
N GLY A 368 -1.03 -13.84 12.05
CA GLY A 368 -2.49 -13.75 12.14
C GLY A 368 -3.18 -13.95 10.78
N THR A 369 -2.56 -13.52 9.70
CA THR A 369 -3.12 -13.63 8.34
C THR A 369 -3.03 -15.05 7.79
N ILE A 370 -1.92 -15.77 8.01
CA ILE A 370 -1.73 -17.12 7.46
C ILE A 370 -2.17 -18.23 8.42
N TYR A 371 -2.34 -17.95 9.70
CA TYR A 371 -2.70 -18.95 10.72
C TYR A 371 -3.99 -19.71 10.40
N PRO A 372 -5.09 -19.05 9.96
CA PRO A 372 -6.30 -19.75 9.50
C PRO A 372 -6.03 -20.75 8.38
N LEU A 373 -5.15 -20.40 7.43
CA LEU A 373 -4.77 -21.28 6.32
C LEU A 373 -3.99 -22.51 6.78
N ILE A 374 -3.10 -22.33 7.75
CA ILE A 374 -2.32 -23.45 8.31
C ILE A 374 -3.25 -24.43 9.02
N VAL A 375 -4.19 -23.92 9.83
CA VAL A 375 -5.16 -24.74 10.56
C VAL A 375 -6.06 -25.53 9.60
N ASP A 376 -6.55 -24.88 8.55
CA ASP A 376 -7.39 -25.49 7.52
C ASP A 376 -6.59 -26.55 6.71
N ALA A 377 -5.37 -26.24 6.28
CA ALA A 377 -4.50 -27.16 5.53
C ALA A 377 -4.10 -28.42 6.34
N LEU A 378 -4.00 -28.29 7.67
CA LEU A 378 -3.74 -29.41 8.57
C LEU A 378 -5.01 -30.17 8.99
N ASN A 379 -6.18 -29.79 8.47
CA ASN A 379 -7.50 -30.35 8.84
C ASN A 379 -7.80 -30.29 10.37
N LEU A 380 -7.30 -29.24 11.04
CA LEU A 380 -7.53 -29.00 12.47
C LEU A 380 -8.81 -28.20 12.75
N GLY A 381 -9.60 -27.90 11.72
CA GLY A 381 -10.84 -27.14 11.79
C GLY A 381 -10.78 -25.80 11.04
N LYS A 382 -11.86 -25.01 11.14
CA LYS A 382 -11.91 -23.65 10.56
C LYS A 382 -11.80 -22.63 11.68
N LEU A 383 -10.88 -21.71 11.50
CA LEU A 383 -10.63 -20.60 12.43
C LEU A 383 -10.66 -19.27 11.67
N SER A 384 -11.18 -18.23 12.33
CA SER A 384 -11.09 -16.84 11.84
C SER A 384 -10.27 -16.01 12.81
N VAL A 385 -9.33 -15.24 12.28
CA VAL A 385 -8.53 -14.27 13.05
C VAL A 385 -8.94 -12.88 12.60
N GLY A 386 -9.48 -12.10 13.52
CA GLY A 386 -10.03 -10.78 13.24
C GLY A 386 -9.38 -9.64 14.02
N ALA A 387 -10.02 -8.47 13.99
CA ALA A 387 -9.55 -7.24 14.61
C ALA A 387 -9.10 -7.36 16.08
N PRO A 388 -9.74 -8.17 16.96
CA PRO A 388 -9.28 -8.31 18.35
C PRO A 388 -7.84 -8.78 18.47
N TYR A 389 -7.43 -9.79 17.67
CA TYR A 389 -6.05 -10.26 17.65
C TYR A 389 -5.09 -9.18 17.14
N PHE A 390 -5.38 -8.62 15.96
CA PHE A 390 -4.49 -7.66 15.34
C PHE A 390 -4.32 -6.40 16.21
N ASN A 391 -5.41 -5.87 16.78
CA ASN A 391 -5.34 -4.72 17.66
C ASN A 391 -4.53 -5.01 18.92
N ALA A 392 -4.70 -6.20 19.52
CA ALA A 392 -4.00 -6.59 20.75
C ALA A 392 -2.48 -6.77 20.55
N VAL A 393 -2.04 -7.12 19.34
CA VAL A 393 -0.61 -7.35 19.04
C VAL A 393 0.04 -6.15 18.35
N PHE A 394 -0.63 -5.56 17.35
CA PHE A 394 -0.05 -4.50 16.53
C PHE A 394 0.06 -3.17 17.29
N VAL A 395 -0.97 -2.78 18.03
CA VAL A 395 -0.96 -1.48 18.75
C VAL A 395 0.17 -1.41 19.78
N PRO A 396 0.38 -2.41 20.67
CA PRO A 396 1.51 -2.37 21.62
C PRO A 396 2.88 -2.33 20.95
N LEU A 397 3.04 -2.90 19.75
CA LEU A 397 4.28 -2.83 18.99
C LEU A 397 4.48 -1.46 18.34
N MET A 398 3.41 -0.79 17.91
CA MET A 398 3.49 0.52 17.28
C MET A 398 3.70 1.67 18.27
N VAL A 399 3.27 1.52 19.52
CA VAL A 399 3.51 2.53 20.59
C VAL A 399 5.00 2.84 20.73
N PRO A 400 5.91 1.89 20.97
CA PRO A 400 7.35 2.17 21.03
C PRO A 400 7.94 2.62 19.69
N VAL A 401 7.39 2.20 18.53
CA VAL A 401 7.81 2.71 17.21
C VAL A 401 7.61 4.23 17.14
N VAL A 402 6.40 4.69 17.46
CA VAL A 402 6.04 6.12 17.46
C VAL A 402 6.84 6.88 18.52
N PHE A 403 7.01 6.30 19.71
CA PHE A 403 7.83 6.90 20.78
C PHE A 403 9.27 7.13 20.33
N LEU A 404 9.91 6.14 19.70
CA LEU A 404 11.31 6.20 19.26
C LEU A 404 11.57 7.24 18.14
N MET A 405 10.55 7.75 17.47
CA MET A 405 10.70 8.76 16.41
C MET A 405 11.36 10.05 16.94
N VAL A 406 11.07 10.44 18.17
CA VAL A 406 11.62 11.68 18.76
C VAL A 406 13.05 11.49 19.27
N PRO A 407 13.34 10.54 20.19
CA PRO A 407 14.71 10.35 20.68
C PRO A 407 15.65 9.92 19.55
N GLY A 408 15.19 9.09 18.58
CA GLY A 408 15.98 8.71 17.41
C GLY A 408 16.34 9.89 16.51
N GLY A 409 15.47 10.90 16.42
CA GLY A 409 15.72 12.13 15.66
C GLY A 409 16.72 13.07 16.35
N ILE A 410 16.74 13.11 17.69
CA ILE A 410 17.56 14.01 18.52
C ILE A 410 18.93 13.39 18.84
N ALA A 411 19.00 12.09 19.11
CA ALA A 411 20.21 11.39 19.50
C ALA A 411 21.36 11.61 18.51
N HIS A 412 22.58 11.70 19.04
CA HIS A 412 23.78 11.80 18.23
C HIS A 412 24.15 10.47 17.60
N TRP A 413 24.85 10.53 16.46
CA TRP A 413 25.45 9.36 15.83
C TRP A 413 26.59 8.81 16.71
N ARG A 414 26.82 7.51 16.70
CA ARG A 414 27.80 6.75 17.48
C ARG A 414 27.45 6.65 18.95
N GLU A 415 27.31 7.75 19.65
CA GLU A 415 27.10 7.78 21.09
C GLU A 415 26.37 9.05 21.49
N ALA A 416 25.39 8.94 22.36
CA ALA A 416 24.71 10.02 23.02
C ALA A 416 24.73 9.78 24.55
N ARG A 417 24.81 10.87 25.33
CA ARG A 417 24.77 10.79 26.79
C ARG A 417 23.32 10.78 27.26
N TRP A 418 22.97 9.85 28.14
CA TRP A 418 21.62 9.76 28.71
C TRP A 418 21.14 11.08 29.34
N ALA A 419 22.02 11.74 30.11
CA ALA A 419 21.69 13.00 30.75
C ALA A 419 21.35 14.13 29.75
N GLN A 420 22.10 14.22 28.66
CA GLN A 420 21.85 15.17 27.56
C GLN A 420 20.54 14.87 26.88
N LEU A 421 20.34 13.61 26.47
CA LEU A 421 19.12 13.16 25.79
C LEU A 421 17.89 13.39 26.68
N GLY A 422 17.96 13.02 27.97
CA GLY A 422 16.89 13.25 28.94
C GLY A 422 16.58 14.75 29.12
N HIS A 423 17.61 15.60 29.14
CA HIS A 423 17.41 17.04 29.18
C HIS A 423 16.69 17.56 27.93
N ASP A 424 17.11 17.15 26.76
CA ASP A 424 16.53 17.59 25.48
C ASP A 424 15.10 17.07 25.28
N LEU A 425 14.73 15.96 25.90
CA LEU A 425 13.39 15.35 25.82
C LEU A 425 12.38 15.91 26.85
N ARG A 426 12.79 16.78 27.80
CA ARG A 426 11.91 17.28 28.87
C ARG A 426 10.68 18.01 28.35
N LEU A 427 10.85 18.90 27.36
CA LEU A 427 9.75 19.67 26.82
C LEU A 427 8.75 18.82 26.05
N PRO A 428 9.16 17.95 25.10
CA PRO A 428 8.23 17.00 24.48
C PRO A 428 7.53 16.08 25.49
N ALA A 429 8.26 15.60 26.51
CA ALA A 429 7.67 14.72 27.54
C ALA A 429 6.61 15.45 28.38
N LEU A 430 6.91 16.64 28.85
CA LEU A 430 5.96 17.45 29.61
C LEU A 430 4.69 17.74 28.79
N ALA A 431 4.87 18.21 27.55
CA ALA A 431 3.75 18.50 26.67
C ALA A 431 2.89 17.25 26.39
N ALA A 432 3.53 16.11 26.16
CA ALA A 432 2.84 14.84 25.94
C ALA A 432 2.03 14.41 27.16
N VAL A 433 2.62 14.45 28.37
CA VAL A 433 1.93 14.10 29.60
C VAL A 433 0.75 15.05 29.85
N VAL A 434 0.95 16.36 29.71
CA VAL A 434 -0.13 17.36 29.91
C VAL A 434 -1.27 17.11 28.93
N ALA A 435 -0.98 16.94 27.64
CA ALA A 435 -2.01 16.68 26.63
C ALA A 435 -2.76 15.36 26.88
N GLY A 436 -2.01 14.29 27.20
CA GLY A 436 -2.60 12.98 27.48
C GLY A 436 -3.50 12.99 28.70
N VAL A 437 -3.04 13.56 29.81
CA VAL A 437 -3.83 13.69 31.05
C VAL A 437 -5.05 14.59 30.82
N ALA A 438 -4.88 15.72 30.13
CA ALA A 438 -5.99 16.65 29.85
C ALA A 438 -7.13 15.94 29.06
N ILE A 439 -6.80 15.25 27.97
CA ILE A 439 -7.80 14.51 27.19
C ILE A 439 -8.44 13.41 28.03
N TRP A 440 -7.64 12.65 28.78
CA TRP A 440 -8.17 11.54 29.61
C TRP A 440 -9.15 12.03 30.68
N THR A 441 -8.85 13.16 31.32
CA THR A 441 -9.59 13.62 32.50
C THR A 441 -10.66 14.68 32.20
N LEU A 442 -10.52 15.44 31.11
CA LEU A 442 -11.42 16.57 30.80
C LEU A 442 -12.51 16.20 29.78
N THR A 443 -12.43 15.02 29.15
CA THR A 443 -13.45 14.57 28.19
C THR A 443 -14.31 13.45 28.78
N GLU A 444 -15.62 13.51 28.57
CA GLU A 444 -16.59 12.57 29.18
C GLU A 444 -16.38 11.10 28.80
N ARG A 445 -15.83 10.83 27.60
CA ARG A 445 -15.52 9.48 27.10
C ARG A 445 -14.02 9.19 27.03
N GLY A 446 -13.20 10.02 27.65
CA GLY A 446 -11.77 9.85 27.68
C GLY A 446 -11.35 8.60 28.43
N THR A 447 -10.56 7.75 27.78
CA THR A 447 -9.95 6.58 28.40
C THR A 447 -8.44 6.78 28.54
N TRP A 448 -7.77 5.95 29.32
CA TRP A 448 -6.30 5.99 29.40
C TRP A 448 -5.64 5.72 28.02
N LEU A 449 -6.28 4.91 27.15
CA LEU A 449 -5.82 4.68 25.77
C LEU A 449 -5.96 5.94 24.91
N THR A 450 -7.04 6.70 25.08
CA THR A 450 -7.23 8.00 24.43
C THR A 450 -6.13 8.96 24.85
N GLY A 451 -5.88 9.04 26.16
CA GLY A 451 -4.78 9.86 26.71
C GLY A 451 -3.41 9.45 26.16
N MET A 452 -3.14 8.15 26.09
CA MET A 452 -1.88 7.63 25.54
C MET A 452 -1.69 7.98 24.05
N GLY A 453 -2.73 7.82 23.22
CA GLY A 453 -2.69 8.16 21.81
C GLY A 453 -2.42 9.65 21.58
N MET A 454 -3.10 10.52 22.34
CA MET A 454 -2.89 11.98 22.26
C MET A 454 -1.53 12.39 22.82
N ALA A 455 -1.05 11.72 23.87
CA ALA A 455 0.31 11.92 24.38
C ALA A 455 1.36 11.58 23.31
N LEU A 456 1.23 10.45 22.62
CA LEU A 456 2.15 10.04 21.55
C LEU A 456 2.13 11.02 20.37
N ALA A 457 0.96 11.46 19.94
CA ALA A 457 0.86 12.45 18.86
C ALA A 457 1.51 13.78 19.25
N THR A 458 1.24 14.29 20.45
CA THR A 458 1.85 15.53 20.99
C THR A 458 3.36 15.36 21.14
N TRP A 459 3.83 14.20 21.65
CA TRP A 459 5.25 13.86 21.75
C TRP A 459 5.96 14.03 20.40
N VAL A 460 5.38 13.46 19.33
CA VAL A 460 5.96 13.55 17.99
C VAL A 460 5.95 14.99 17.49
N VAL A 461 4.82 15.70 17.57
CA VAL A 461 4.68 17.07 17.06
C VAL A 461 5.68 18.02 17.76
N VAL A 462 5.71 18.02 19.09
CA VAL A 462 6.62 18.90 19.85
C VAL A 462 8.09 18.52 19.61
N GLY A 463 8.38 17.21 19.53
CA GLY A 463 9.70 16.70 19.19
C GLY A 463 10.19 17.15 17.80
N LEU A 464 9.31 17.13 16.79
CA LEU A 464 9.61 17.62 15.44
C LEU A 464 9.86 19.14 15.42
N LEU A 465 9.00 19.92 16.07
CA LEU A 465 9.14 21.37 16.18
C LEU A 465 10.48 21.74 16.85
N MET A 466 10.85 21.04 17.91
CA MET A 466 12.13 21.24 18.58
C MET A 466 13.31 20.91 17.66
N GLN A 467 13.26 19.81 16.91
CA GLN A 467 14.31 19.46 15.94
C GLN A 467 14.44 20.52 14.85
N ILE A 468 13.33 21.06 14.36
CA ILE A 468 13.31 22.17 13.38
C ILE A 468 13.97 23.41 14.01
N ALA A 469 13.56 23.80 15.23
CA ALA A 469 14.11 24.97 15.92
C ALA A 469 15.63 24.84 16.16
N ILE A 470 16.10 23.66 16.58
CA ILE A 470 17.54 23.38 16.73
C ILE A 470 18.28 23.49 15.40
N ARG A 471 17.68 22.99 14.31
CA ARG A 471 18.31 23.02 12.98
C ARG A 471 18.36 24.43 12.41
N MET A 472 17.33 25.23 12.61
CA MET A 472 17.27 26.61 12.14
C MET A 472 18.33 27.51 12.79
N LYS A 473 18.75 27.22 14.03
CA LYS A 473 19.85 27.94 14.71
C LYS A 473 21.22 27.61 14.12
N LYS A 474 21.37 26.55 13.34
CA LYS A 474 22.66 26.16 12.74
C LYS A 474 22.81 26.77 11.34
N PRO A 475 23.99 27.31 10.99
CA PRO A 475 24.22 27.82 9.64
C PRO A 475 24.12 26.75 8.57
N GLY A 476 23.89 27.19 7.34
CA GLY A 476 23.88 26.33 6.15
C GLY A 476 22.47 25.93 5.70
N ARG A 477 22.39 25.61 4.41
CA ARG A 477 21.12 25.25 3.74
C ARG A 477 20.51 23.98 4.34
N ILE A 478 19.22 24.01 4.62
CA ILE A 478 18.46 22.84 5.08
C ILE A 478 18.11 22.01 3.84
N PRO A 479 18.50 20.72 3.80
CA PRO A 479 18.22 19.87 2.63
C PRO A 479 16.75 19.47 2.54
N PRO A 480 16.20 19.24 1.32
CA PRO A 480 14.82 18.80 1.15
C PRO A 480 14.47 17.52 1.93
N SER A 481 15.40 16.58 2.04
CA SER A 481 15.19 15.34 2.80
C SER A 481 14.97 15.55 4.30
N PHE A 482 15.44 16.68 4.87
CA PHE A 482 15.14 17.04 6.26
C PHE A 482 13.65 17.41 6.40
N TRP A 483 13.16 18.28 5.54
CA TRP A 483 11.73 18.65 5.52
C TRP A 483 10.84 17.47 5.19
N GLY A 484 11.29 16.65 4.22
CA GLY A 484 10.57 15.43 3.85
C GLY A 484 10.38 14.46 5.02
N MET A 485 11.44 14.22 5.81
CA MET A 485 11.36 13.40 7.01
C MET A 485 10.39 14.01 8.04
N HIS A 486 10.48 15.31 8.32
CA HIS A 486 9.61 15.98 9.29
C HIS A 486 8.14 15.92 8.87
N LEU A 487 7.87 16.13 7.59
CA LEU A 487 6.51 16.08 7.05
C LEU A 487 5.93 14.65 7.11
N ALA A 488 6.73 13.64 6.76
CA ALA A 488 6.30 12.25 6.86
C ALA A 488 6.02 11.82 8.31
N HIS A 489 6.88 12.22 9.25
CA HIS A 489 6.66 11.94 10.67
C HIS A 489 5.48 12.73 11.25
N LEU A 490 5.24 13.96 10.80
CA LEU A 490 4.02 14.71 11.15
C LEU A 490 2.77 13.96 10.66
N GLY A 491 2.83 13.36 9.46
CA GLY A 491 1.75 12.52 8.95
C GLY A 491 1.39 11.36 9.90
N ILE A 492 2.39 10.70 10.49
CA ILE A 492 2.16 9.65 11.51
C ILE A 492 1.46 10.23 12.75
N ALA A 493 1.87 11.42 13.22
CA ALA A 493 1.20 12.06 14.37
C ALA A 493 -0.27 12.37 14.04
N VAL A 494 -0.56 12.86 12.83
CA VAL A 494 -1.92 13.15 12.36
C VAL A 494 -2.76 11.87 12.29
N ILE A 495 -2.22 10.78 11.73
CA ILE A 495 -2.89 9.47 11.73
C ILE A 495 -3.15 8.99 13.16
N THR A 496 -2.19 9.15 14.07
CA THR A 496 -2.35 8.75 15.48
C THR A 496 -3.51 9.50 16.15
N VAL A 497 -3.66 10.80 15.90
CA VAL A 497 -4.84 11.57 16.35
C VAL A 497 -6.11 11.00 15.72
N GLY A 498 -6.14 10.80 14.40
CA GLY A 498 -7.31 10.26 13.69
C GLY A 498 -7.78 8.92 14.28
N ILE A 499 -6.86 7.94 14.40
CA ILE A 499 -7.18 6.63 15.00
C ILE A 499 -7.70 6.78 16.42
N THR A 500 -7.01 7.59 17.24
CA THR A 500 -7.37 7.77 18.65
C THR A 500 -8.76 8.38 18.80
N MET A 501 -9.04 9.44 18.05
CA MET A 501 -10.31 10.16 18.14
C MET A 501 -11.48 9.34 17.59
N VAL A 502 -11.31 8.70 16.44
CA VAL A 502 -12.35 7.83 15.87
C VAL A 502 -12.69 6.71 16.88
N LYS A 503 -11.67 5.96 17.33
CA LYS A 503 -11.91 4.81 18.21
C LYS A 503 -12.45 5.15 19.59
N SER A 504 -12.23 6.37 20.07
CA SER A 504 -12.70 6.80 21.39
C SER A 504 -14.08 7.47 21.36
N TYR A 505 -14.43 8.14 20.27
CA TYR A 505 -15.59 9.03 20.23
C TYR A 505 -16.55 8.76 19.06
N GLU A 506 -16.30 7.73 18.22
CA GLU A 506 -17.28 7.35 17.21
C GLU A 506 -18.58 6.90 17.87
N VAL A 507 -19.72 7.28 17.26
CA VAL A 507 -21.04 6.85 17.67
C VAL A 507 -21.74 6.24 16.48
N GLU A 508 -22.28 5.04 16.69
CA GLU A 508 -23.05 4.29 15.71
C GLU A 508 -24.46 4.06 16.22
N ARG A 509 -25.45 4.17 15.34
CA ARG A 509 -26.84 3.83 15.59
C ARG A 509 -27.40 3.06 14.40
N ASP A 510 -27.80 1.82 14.65
CA ASP A 510 -28.61 1.01 13.74
C ASP A 510 -30.07 1.15 14.15
N VAL A 511 -30.89 1.76 13.30
CA VAL A 511 -32.28 2.07 13.63
C VAL A 511 -33.23 1.69 12.48
N ARG A 512 -34.47 1.43 12.83
CA ARG A 512 -35.56 1.35 11.85
C ARG A 512 -36.15 2.74 11.69
N MET A 513 -36.22 3.23 10.46
CA MET A 513 -36.76 4.55 10.15
C MET A 513 -37.85 4.45 9.08
N GLY A 514 -39.01 4.98 9.37
CA GLY A 514 -40.05 5.32 8.41
C GLY A 514 -39.91 6.77 7.94
N LEU A 515 -40.79 7.19 7.03
CA LEU A 515 -40.81 8.59 6.59
C LEU A 515 -41.12 9.54 7.76
N ASN A 516 -40.32 10.61 7.86
CA ASN A 516 -40.34 11.63 8.91
C ASN A 516 -39.88 11.13 10.30
N ASP A 517 -39.36 9.89 10.39
CA ASP A 517 -38.71 9.48 11.60
C ASP A 517 -37.35 10.16 11.73
N THR A 518 -36.96 10.46 13.00
CA THR A 518 -35.72 11.18 13.31
C THR A 518 -34.88 10.39 14.29
N VAL A 519 -33.58 10.28 14.03
CA VAL A 519 -32.60 9.76 14.98
C VAL A 519 -31.59 10.86 15.32
N THR A 520 -31.23 10.97 16.60
CA THR A 520 -30.28 11.98 17.08
C THR A 520 -29.00 11.29 17.59
N ILE A 521 -27.85 11.79 17.12
CA ILE A 521 -26.50 11.40 17.56
C ILE A 521 -25.74 12.67 17.90
N GLU A 522 -25.24 12.76 19.13
CA GLU A 522 -24.62 13.99 19.63
C GLU A 522 -25.57 15.18 19.47
N ASN A 523 -25.13 16.24 18.82
CA ASN A 523 -25.91 17.42 18.51
C ASN A 523 -26.47 17.44 17.07
N TYR A 524 -26.47 16.28 16.39
CA TYR A 524 -26.98 16.12 15.03
C TYR A 524 -28.25 15.27 15.02
N SER A 525 -29.28 15.72 14.30
CA SER A 525 -30.50 14.95 14.08
C SER A 525 -30.65 14.64 12.58
N PHE A 526 -30.99 13.39 12.29
CA PHE A 526 -31.13 12.83 10.95
C PHE A 526 -32.61 12.44 10.77
N GLU A 527 -33.28 13.08 9.84
CA GLU A 527 -34.69 12.88 9.50
C GLU A 527 -34.79 12.26 8.12
N LEU A 528 -35.43 11.09 7.98
CA LEU A 528 -35.69 10.47 6.68
C LEU A 528 -36.92 11.13 6.06
N THR A 529 -36.71 12.13 5.20
CA THR A 529 -37.80 12.95 4.63
C THR A 529 -38.42 12.34 3.38
N GLY A 530 -37.69 11.46 2.67
CA GLY A 530 -38.17 10.83 1.45
C GLY A 530 -37.39 9.61 1.08
N VAL A 531 -38.01 8.77 0.26
CA VAL A 531 -37.34 7.65 -0.43
C VAL A 531 -37.86 7.60 -1.85
N SER A 532 -37.00 7.60 -2.84
CA SER A 532 -37.35 7.66 -4.25
C SER A 532 -36.55 6.68 -5.10
N ASP A 533 -37.15 6.19 -6.19
CA ASP A 533 -36.47 5.42 -7.19
C ASP A 533 -35.65 6.33 -8.10
N VAL A 534 -34.41 5.94 -8.38
CA VAL A 534 -33.47 6.65 -9.26
C VAL A 534 -32.92 5.66 -10.28
N ASP A 535 -32.94 6.04 -11.55
CA ASP A 535 -32.34 5.27 -12.62
C ASP A 535 -30.88 5.71 -12.86
N GLY A 536 -29.95 4.77 -12.73
CA GLY A 536 -28.55 4.93 -13.10
C GLY A 536 -28.25 4.38 -14.50
N PRO A 537 -27.01 4.48 -14.97
CA PRO A 537 -26.65 4.07 -16.34
C PRO A 537 -26.83 2.56 -16.56
N ASN A 538 -26.58 1.71 -15.55
CA ASN A 538 -26.69 0.24 -15.61
C ASN A 538 -27.26 -0.35 -14.31
N TYR A 539 -27.92 0.50 -13.49
CA TYR A 539 -28.56 0.08 -12.24
C TYR A 539 -29.84 0.88 -11.99
N LYS A 540 -30.67 0.36 -11.10
CA LYS A 540 -31.73 1.11 -10.41
C LYS A 540 -31.35 1.28 -8.96
N ALA A 541 -31.62 2.45 -8.38
CA ALA A 541 -31.35 2.71 -6.99
C ALA A 541 -32.60 3.14 -6.24
N LEU A 542 -32.69 2.70 -5.00
CA LEU A 542 -33.56 3.30 -3.99
C LEU A 542 -32.73 4.33 -3.23
N ARG A 543 -33.08 5.61 -3.34
CA ARG A 543 -32.36 6.72 -2.72
C ARG A 543 -33.16 7.28 -1.55
N GLY A 544 -32.53 7.34 -0.37
CA GLY A 544 -33.07 8.05 0.79
C GLY A 544 -32.69 9.52 0.76
N ASP A 545 -33.64 10.38 1.09
CA ASP A 545 -33.41 11.80 1.32
C ASP A 545 -33.35 12.01 2.84
N VAL A 546 -32.15 12.17 3.39
CA VAL A 546 -31.91 12.30 4.83
C VAL A 546 -31.51 13.74 5.15
N LYS A 547 -32.42 14.48 5.79
CA LYS A 547 -32.16 15.83 6.25
C LYS A 547 -31.38 15.83 7.54
N VAL A 548 -30.24 16.49 7.53
CA VAL A 548 -29.41 16.67 8.72
C VAL A 548 -29.57 18.04 9.30
N THR A 549 -29.78 18.10 10.61
CA THR A 549 -29.80 19.34 11.37
C THR A 549 -28.78 19.29 12.50
N LYS A 550 -28.20 20.42 12.85
CA LYS A 550 -27.31 20.58 14.01
C LYS A 550 -27.93 21.60 14.97
N ASP A 551 -28.12 21.20 16.22
CA ASP A 551 -28.79 22.05 17.24
C ASP A 551 -30.12 22.67 16.74
N GLY A 552 -30.91 21.88 15.99
CA GLY A 552 -32.18 22.29 15.38
C GLY A 552 -32.07 23.15 14.11
N LYS A 553 -30.86 23.51 13.67
CA LYS A 553 -30.66 24.29 12.43
C LYS A 553 -30.29 23.33 11.28
N TYR A 554 -30.88 23.58 10.11
CA TYR A 554 -30.56 22.85 8.89
C TYR A 554 -29.04 22.90 8.59
N LEU A 555 -28.45 21.76 8.31
CA LEU A 555 -27.06 21.64 7.91
C LEU A 555 -26.96 21.24 6.43
N GLU A 556 -27.46 20.04 6.08
CA GLU A 556 -27.30 19.45 4.74
C GLU A 556 -28.32 18.34 4.50
N MET A 557 -28.50 17.95 3.22
CA MET A 557 -29.21 16.73 2.81
C MET A 557 -28.20 15.66 2.40
N LEU A 558 -28.35 14.45 2.94
CA LEU A 558 -27.56 13.28 2.56
C LEU A 558 -28.41 12.33 1.72
N TYR A 559 -27.80 11.70 0.75
CA TYR A 559 -28.46 10.85 -0.25
C TYR A 559 -27.87 9.44 -0.27
N PRO A 560 -28.06 8.62 0.78
CA PRO A 560 -27.66 7.22 0.73
C PRO A 560 -28.50 6.47 -0.30
N GLU A 561 -27.85 5.56 -1.06
CA GLU A 561 -28.51 4.79 -2.11
C GLU A 561 -28.35 3.27 -1.85
N LYS A 562 -29.39 2.53 -2.27
CA LYS A 562 -29.33 1.07 -2.40
C LYS A 562 -29.46 0.76 -3.89
N ARG A 563 -28.35 0.42 -4.52
CA ARG A 563 -28.26 0.17 -5.97
C ARG A 563 -28.47 -1.30 -6.28
N LYS A 564 -29.23 -1.59 -7.33
CA LYS A 564 -29.39 -2.90 -7.91
C LYS A 564 -28.98 -2.86 -9.38
N TYR A 565 -27.83 -3.43 -9.67
CA TYR A 565 -27.29 -3.49 -11.01
C TYR A 565 -28.07 -4.50 -11.87
N PHE A 566 -28.24 -4.23 -13.17
CA PHE A 566 -29.02 -5.11 -14.06
C PHE A 566 -28.38 -6.49 -14.21
N SER A 567 -27.08 -6.56 -14.09
CA SER A 567 -26.26 -7.77 -14.22
C SER A 567 -26.03 -8.54 -12.91
N SER A 568 -26.46 -8.02 -11.76
CA SER A 568 -26.20 -8.60 -10.44
C SER A 568 -27.45 -8.72 -9.59
N ALA A 569 -27.61 -9.84 -8.93
CA ALA A 569 -28.69 -10.05 -7.95
C ALA A 569 -28.38 -9.38 -6.59
N MET A 570 -27.09 -9.08 -6.29
CA MET A 570 -26.68 -8.45 -5.03
C MET A 570 -26.88 -6.93 -5.07
N PRO A 571 -27.65 -6.38 -4.13
CA PRO A 571 -27.75 -4.94 -4.00
C PRO A 571 -26.47 -4.36 -3.38
N MET A 572 -26.06 -3.18 -3.86
CA MET A 572 -24.95 -2.39 -3.33
C MET A 572 -25.49 -1.24 -2.50
N THR A 573 -24.76 -0.89 -1.45
CA THR A 573 -25.07 0.22 -0.56
C THR A 573 -24.08 1.35 -0.78
N GLU A 574 -24.57 2.51 -1.19
CA GLU A 574 -23.78 3.74 -1.30
C GLU A 574 -24.13 4.64 -0.12
N ALA A 575 -23.14 5.02 0.64
CA ALA A 575 -23.36 5.85 1.81
C ALA A 575 -23.52 7.35 1.45
N GLY A 576 -24.44 8.03 2.10
CA GLY A 576 -24.46 9.49 2.14
C GLY A 576 -23.49 10.01 3.20
N ILE A 577 -22.49 10.78 2.81
CA ILE A 577 -21.43 11.23 3.72
C ILE A 577 -21.25 12.75 3.61
N ASP A 578 -21.36 13.44 4.75
CA ASP A 578 -20.90 14.83 4.91
C ASP A 578 -19.53 14.81 5.58
N SER A 579 -18.47 14.95 4.76
CA SER A 579 -17.07 14.92 5.21
C SER A 579 -16.58 16.29 5.63
N GLY A 580 -16.06 16.39 6.86
CA GLY A 580 -15.51 17.62 7.41
C GLY A 580 -14.06 17.47 7.91
N LEU A 581 -13.45 18.61 8.28
CA LEU A 581 -12.10 18.61 8.82
C LEU A 581 -12.01 17.87 10.16
N PHE A 582 -13.04 17.94 10.99
CA PHE A 582 -13.00 17.40 12.36
C PHE A 582 -14.01 16.27 12.59
N ARG A 583 -14.91 16.01 11.64
CA ARG A 583 -15.87 14.93 11.74
C ARG A 583 -16.46 14.59 10.37
N ASP A 584 -16.92 13.34 10.23
CA ASP A 584 -17.81 12.93 9.16
C ASP A 584 -19.16 12.52 9.76
N LEU A 585 -20.25 12.86 9.06
CA LEU A 585 -21.58 12.32 9.28
C LEU A 585 -21.86 11.34 8.14
N TYR A 586 -22.22 10.12 8.52
CA TYR A 586 -22.33 9.02 7.58
C TYR A 586 -23.68 8.35 7.75
N VAL A 587 -24.40 8.15 6.64
CA VAL A 587 -25.68 7.46 6.62
C VAL A 587 -25.66 6.36 5.57
N SER A 588 -26.09 5.18 5.93
CA SER A 588 -26.23 4.04 5.02
C SER A 588 -27.68 3.56 5.05
N LEU A 589 -28.29 3.42 3.86
CA LEU A 589 -29.65 2.89 3.69
C LEU A 589 -29.57 1.38 3.45
N GLY A 590 -30.22 0.62 4.34
CA GLY A 590 -30.33 -0.83 4.23
C GLY A 590 -31.59 -1.28 3.50
N GLU A 591 -31.98 -2.53 3.73
CA GLU A 591 -33.15 -3.15 3.11
C GLU A 591 -34.46 -2.59 3.71
N PRO A 592 -35.56 -2.55 2.93
CA PRO A 592 -36.87 -2.30 3.44
C PRO A 592 -37.29 -3.40 4.43
N ILE A 593 -37.93 -3.02 5.51
CA ILE A 593 -38.41 -3.91 6.56
C ILE A 593 -39.91 -4.07 6.37
N GLU A 594 -40.38 -5.31 6.16
CA GLU A 594 -41.80 -5.60 6.07
C GLU A 594 -42.50 -5.37 7.42
N GLY A 595 -43.63 -4.64 7.41
CA GLY A 595 -44.41 -4.33 8.59
C GLY A 595 -45.66 -3.47 8.23
N GLU A 596 -46.39 -3.04 9.25
CA GLU A 596 -47.60 -2.16 9.08
C GLU A 596 -47.27 -0.81 8.45
N ARG A 597 -46.02 -0.32 8.65
CA ARG A 597 -45.48 0.88 8.01
C ARG A 597 -44.27 0.50 7.16
N LEU A 598 -44.08 1.12 6.03
CA LEU A 598 -42.88 1.01 5.24
C LEU A 598 -41.71 1.65 6.00
N GLN A 599 -40.72 0.84 6.40
CA GLN A 599 -39.55 1.24 7.16
C GLN A 599 -38.31 0.66 6.50
N TRP A 600 -37.18 1.32 6.73
CA TRP A 600 -35.86 0.86 6.27
C TRP A 600 -34.91 0.67 7.45
N SER A 601 -34.00 -0.28 7.33
CA SER A 601 -32.84 -0.31 8.20
C SER A 601 -31.93 0.86 7.81
N VAL A 602 -31.63 1.75 8.74
CA VAL A 602 -30.76 2.91 8.53
C VAL A 602 -29.64 2.87 9.55
N ARG A 603 -28.41 2.94 9.06
CA ARG A 603 -27.23 3.03 9.91
C ARG A 603 -26.66 4.43 9.83
N VAL A 604 -26.49 5.05 10.98
CA VAL A 604 -25.99 6.43 11.10
C VAL A 604 -24.75 6.45 11.97
N PHE A 605 -23.71 7.16 11.52
CA PHE A 605 -22.47 7.34 12.28
C PHE A 605 -22.14 8.82 12.46
N TYR A 606 -21.58 9.13 13.61
CA TYR A 606 -20.75 10.30 13.87
C TYR A 606 -19.30 9.84 14.04
N LYS A 607 -18.42 10.29 13.14
CA LYS A 607 -17.01 9.85 13.09
C LYS A 607 -16.06 11.03 13.24
N PRO A 608 -15.61 11.32 14.47
CA PRO A 608 -14.71 12.45 14.71
C PRO A 608 -13.30 12.16 14.15
N PHE A 609 -12.73 13.13 13.46
CA PHE A 609 -11.35 13.10 12.95
C PHE A 609 -11.02 11.95 11.99
N VAL A 610 -12.00 11.26 11.41
CA VAL A 610 -11.72 10.13 10.51
C VAL A 610 -10.91 10.58 9.30
N SER A 611 -11.18 11.73 8.72
CA SER A 611 -10.45 12.30 7.58
C SER A 611 -8.95 12.54 7.87
N TRP A 612 -8.55 12.62 9.15
CA TRP A 612 -7.15 12.78 9.55
C TRP A 612 -6.30 11.55 9.21
N LEU A 613 -6.89 10.39 9.05
CA LEU A 613 -6.20 9.18 8.58
C LEU A 613 -5.60 9.43 7.19
N TRP A 614 -6.41 9.96 6.27
CA TRP A 614 -6.00 10.22 4.89
C TRP A 614 -5.15 11.50 4.77
N TYR A 615 -5.45 12.55 5.53
CA TYR A 615 -4.60 13.74 5.59
C TYR A 615 -3.20 13.41 6.08
N GLY A 616 -3.06 12.55 7.10
CA GLY A 616 -1.77 12.09 7.56
C GLY A 616 -1.02 11.29 6.50
N ALA A 617 -1.70 10.41 5.75
CA ALA A 617 -1.09 9.68 4.64
C ALA A 617 -0.65 10.62 3.50
N ILE A 618 -1.44 11.66 3.17
CA ILE A 618 -1.05 12.69 2.20
C ILE A 618 0.23 13.42 2.67
N LEU A 619 0.33 13.78 3.94
CA LEU A 619 1.54 14.39 4.49
C LEU A 619 2.76 13.45 4.36
N MET A 620 2.56 12.14 4.57
CA MET A 620 3.62 11.14 4.40
C MET A 620 4.07 11.05 2.94
N VAL A 621 3.14 11.04 1.99
CA VAL A 621 3.41 11.04 0.54
C VAL A 621 4.20 12.29 0.14
N LEU A 622 3.73 13.47 0.55
CA LEU A 622 4.41 14.75 0.29
C LEU A 622 5.80 14.78 0.92
N GLY A 623 5.94 14.26 2.14
CA GLY A 623 7.22 14.10 2.82
C GLY A 623 8.19 13.21 2.04
N GLY A 624 7.71 12.09 1.51
CA GLY A 624 8.47 11.20 0.63
C GLY A 624 8.92 11.88 -0.65
N LEU A 625 8.02 12.62 -1.32
CA LEU A 625 8.32 13.39 -2.55
C LEU A 625 9.41 14.44 -2.29
N LEU A 626 9.32 15.19 -1.18
CA LEU A 626 10.37 16.11 -0.77
C LEU A 626 11.70 15.40 -0.50
N ALA A 627 11.66 14.23 0.12
CA ALA A 627 12.87 13.47 0.40
C ALA A 627 13.57 13.00 -0.87
N VAL A 628 12.82 12.49 -1.86
CA VAL A 628 13.37 12.03 -3.17
C VAL A 628 13.93 13.19 -4.00
N SER A 629 13.39 14.40 -3.86
CA SER A 629 13.88 15.59 -4.59
C SER A 629 15.31 16.03 -4.18
N ASP A 630 15.87 15.44 -3.12
CA ASP A 630 17.20 15.79 -2.62
C ASP A 630 18.31 15.44 -3.61
N ARG A 631 18.97 16.45 -4.13
CA ARG A 631 20.05 16.32 -5.15
C ARG A 631 21.23 15.47 -4.69
N ARG A 632 21.41 15.26 -3.38
CA ARG A 632 22.50 14.45 -2.83
C ARG A 632 22.43 12.98 -3.24
N TYR A 633 21.25 12.48 -3.59
CA TYR A 633 21.08 11.12 -4.14
C TYR A 633 21.59 10.95 -5.56
N ARG A 634 21.79 12.07 -6.31
CA ARG A 634 22.18 12.07 -7.74
C ARG A 634 23.68 12.27 -7.95
N LYS A 635 24.49 12.31 -6.89
CA LYS A 635 25.95 12.48 -7.02
C LYS A 635 26.56 11.25 -7.68
N SER A 636 27.42 11.50 -8.68
CA SER A 636 28.18 10.48 -9.43
C SER A 636 29.15 9.73 -8.52
N ALA A 637 29.47 8.48 -8.89
CA ALA A 637 30.50 7.67 -8.24
C ALA A 637 31.87 8.39 -8.21
N ASN A 638 32.18 9.18 -9.26
CA ASN A 638 33.46 9.91 -9.40
C ASN A 638 33.62 11.11 -8.44
N THR A 639 32.56 11.55 -7.77
CA THR A 639 32.61 12.64 -6.76
C THR A 639 32.79 12.10 -5.34
N LEU A 640 33.04 10.82 -5.16
CA LEU A 640 33.04 10.11 -3.88
C LEU A 640 34.35 9.32 -3.63
N ALA A 641 35.28 9.36 -4.61
CA ALA A 641 36.65 8.82 -4.48
C ALA A 641 37.58 9.83 -3.79
#